data_dd58e79084a8eeeaf66ebdf3adc0ccf6
#
_entry.id   dd58e79084a8eeeaf66ebdf3adc0ccf6
#
_cell.length_a   1.000
_cell.length_b   1.000
_cell.length_c   1.000
_cell.angle_alpha   90.00
_cell.angle_beta   90.00
_cell.angle_gamma   90.00
#
_symmetry.space_group_name_H-M   'P 1'
#
loop_
_entity.id
_entity.type
_entity.pdbx_description
1 polymer ?
#
loop_
_entity_poly.entity_id
_entity_poly.type
_entity_poly.pdbx_seq_one_letter_code
_entity_poly.pdbx_strand_id
1 'polypeptide(L)'
;MISAKTIKKTALVPTVLITHGGSFLAGRLAETLLLKNCRVVVLSNFSQHKDAYLHGLLKSPKFALFDCDINQELPDSIESVDYIFHLGNYDTFVNAKDALDLESLLSVGVGTKNLLDLAKRSQAKFALVRPLVSQIKSKDGNTLNADEAQKYSRTLVNEYKNRWGLDARLVNLGQVYGPGMDLLQSGELGVFIQSVVDSKPLQIVGDGVRKEFYLYVSDAVNGLVKSLFSQSDAQTFTLAQEKPNTALEVAYISKSLADGKADLQFVDGVSDFLEPTVEAPIYPPTWLPKIELKDGLAKTLKSFGYKPNTKSFKAGILIDQKVAQTTTSAVVMPPEDSQTICALKREEPKISPVKLFFYRAEKNLRQVNKTLKTGNQTINQIKILLVSVGGVVSLMAVLLGVPLLQSYTHAKSALNDLEEYQVSISKLDSAESQKLSENAYNHLAKLEKSLGKTAIVFKIAGKEATYQSLMSFVESSKNFASALHSLSLGAEPFSNLWDGIKPAGEVNFSAQSFKASAQYFVDAKKSLEFAKASLTGVKKEHLPKSIRNDFDKYSVALARINENSNFMTQLAMEFPQIIGFEGDKRYLLLFQNNNELRPTGGFLGSYAIVELKNGKISKIDIDDVYNPDGQLKLSKANEGIKSPEALKQALDEEALYIRNANWNPSFPASSQVINNLFKMVDGKGFDGVFAVDLYFARDLLSVIGPLYLTAYEEEIRVDNMYERAQFHSDFDFKEGVSSKKAFMTVLGGKMLESVFSLPQDKIPSLLNVLYASLEQKHILIDLFGTHLSKYIAEKGWDGSLLDAPADNDYLYIVNANVGGTKSNYYVKNSMNYAVSSKTSDGVLRGELELIYENTQKDASWPGGPYKNYVRVLVADGSKLTGAFLMGGREAALIEKPSDVMGAANGANIFDKVVITKVGKYTSFEYPIVVNPQEKVSLIFSYDLPASLSATKDNNKYSLIWQKQPGTQNDAIRFMFASPFGTKINQPVPAGVVTDNVYEYKSVLNSDLRVGLYYK
;
A
#
# COMPACT_ATOMS: atom_id res chain seq x y z
N MET A 1 30.77 -38.99 -34.84
CA MET A 1 32.01 -38.49 -34.25
C MET A 1 32.78 -37.75 -35.33
N ILE A 2 32.74 -36.45 -35.39
CA ILE A 2 33.56 -35.63 -36.26
C ILE A 2 34.79 -35.24 -35.44
N SER A 3 35.99 -35.58 -35.98
CA SER A 3 37.30 -35.37 -35.37
C SER A 3 37.42 -33.96 -34.76
N ALA A 4 37.70 -33.89 -33.48
CA ALA A 4 37.97 -32.67 -32.73
C ALA A 4 39.30 -32.04 -33.23
N LYS A 5 39.25 -31.19 -34.27
CA LYS A 5 40.37 -30.32 -34.56
C LYS A 5 40.36 -29.17 -33.53
N THR A 6 41.49 -29.02 -32.83
CA THR A 6 41.71 -27.94 -31.87
C THR A 6 41.45 -26.58 -32.53
N ILE A 7 40.58 -25.75 -31.94
CA ILE A 7 40.23 -24.45 -32.47
C ILE A 7 41.15 -23.41 -31.86
N LYS A 8 42.08 -22.89 -32.70
CA LYS A 8 43.01 -21.81 -32.35
C LYS A 8 42.58 -20.50 -33.01
N LYS A 9 42.82 -19.40 -32.32
CA LYS A 9 42.61 -18.05 -32.82
C LYS A 9 43.56 -17.82 -34.00
N THR A 10 43.05 -17.47 -35.16
CA THR A 10 43.86 -17.11 -36.33
C THR A 10 43.78 -15.63 -36.61
N ALA A 11 44.90 -14.96 -36.84
CA ALA A 11 45.00 -13.51 -36.98
C ALA A 11 44.18 -12.89 -38.12
N LEU A 12 43.63 -13.69 -39.04
CA LEU A 12 42.93 -13.22 -40.25
C LEU A 12 41.41 -13.49 -40.29
N VAL A 13 40.89 -14.37 -39.44
CA VAL A 13 39.45 -14.74 -39.43
C VAL A 13 38.92 -14.83 -38.01
N PRO A 14 38.03 -13.95 -37.64
CA PRO A 14 37.51 -13.94 -36.28
C PRO A 14 36.70 -15.20 -35.97
N THR A 15 36.91 -15.73 -34.75
CA THR A 15 36.20 -16.89 -34.25
C THR A 15 35.10 -16.43 -33.29
N VAL A 16 33.85 -16.78 -33.59
CA VAL A 16 32.65 -16.40 -32.82
C VAL A 16 32.02 -17.63 -32.20
N LEU A 17 31.81 -17.60 -30.92
CA LEU A 17 31.09 -18.64 -30.20
C LEU A 17 29.64 -18.20 -29.91
N ILE A 18 28.70 -19.10 -30.16
CA ILE A 18 27.27 -18.93 -29.91
C ILE A 18 26.81 -20.07 -29.03
N THR A 19 26.05 -19.78 -27.98
CA THR A 19 25.40 -20.78 -27.14
C THR A 19 23.95 -21.00 -27.53
N HIS A 20 23.35 -22.05 -27.00
CA HIS A 20 21.95 -22.42 -27.29
C HIS A 20 21.67 -22.69 -28.76
N GLY A 21 22.53 -23.48 -29.34
CA GLY A 21 22.55 -23.74 -30.78
C GLY A 21 21.28 -24.32 -31.41
N GLY A 22 20.45 -24.98 -30.62
CA GLY A 22 19.13 -25.52 -31.07
C GLY A 22 18.06 -24.48 -31.33
N SER A 23 18.33 -23.21 -31.06
CA SER A 23 17.32 -22.17 -31.21
C SER A 23 17.26 -21.57 -32.62
N PHE A 24 16.08 -21.04 -32.98
CA PHE A 24 15.85 -20.31 -34.22
C PHE A 24 16.80 -19.13 -34.39
N LEU A 25 16.99 -18.35 -33.31
CA LEU A 25 17.84 -17.16 -33.32
C LEU A 25 19.32 -17.52 -33.49
N ALA A 26 19.81 -18.57 -32.80
CA ALA A 26 21.19 -19.05 -32.94
C ALA A 26 21.53 -19.51 -34.36
N GLY A 27 20.62 -20.22 -34.99
CA GLY A 27 20.76 -20.65 -36.37
C GLY A 27 20.90 -19.50 -37.36
N ARG A 28 20.06 -18.48 -37.23
CA ARG A 28 20.08 -17.28 -38.08
C ARG A 28 21.31 -16.38 -37.82
N LEU A 29 21.75 -16.30 -36.56
CA LEU A 29 22.95 -15.58 -36.21
C LEU A 29 24.21 -16.28 -36.77
N ALA A 30 24.27 -17.62 -36.63
CA ALA A 30 25.37 -18.42 -37.18
C ALA A 30 25.46 -18.29 -38.69
N GLU A 31 24.35 -18.40 -39.42
CA GLU A 31 24.27 -18.20 -40.88
C GLU A 31 24.82 -16.82 -41.27
N THR A 32 24.38 -15.77 -40.63
CA THR A 32 24.80 -14.39 -40.89
C THR A 32 26.32 -14.19 -40.65
N LEU A 33 26.87 -14.77 -39.59
CA LEU A 33 28.29 -14.66 -39.26
C LEU A 33 29.16 -15.43 -40.20
N LEU A 34 28.72 -16.60 -40.67
CA LEU A 34 29.42 -17.37 -41.74
C LEU A 34 29.48 -16.59 -43.05
N LEU A 35 28.36 -15.90 -43.42
CA LEU A 35 28.33 -15.00 -44.60
C LEU A 35 29.27 -13.81 -44.45
N LYS A 36 29.53 -13.36 -43.22
CA LYS A 36 30.48 -12.32 -42.88
C LYS A 36 31.92 -12.83 -42.74
N ASN A 37 32.20 -14.04 -43.24
CA ASN A 37 33.50 -14.67 -43.25
C ASN A 37 34.07 -15.01 -41.84
N CYS A 38 33.26 -15.10 -40.81
CA CYS A 38 33.68 -15.54 -39.48
C CYS A 38 33.78 -17.07 -39.41
N ARG A 39 34.65 -17.58 -38.53
CA ARG A 39 34.58 -18.94 -38.03
C ARG A 39 33.54 -18.98 -36.93
N VAL A 40 32.57 -19.87 -37.00
CA VAL A 40 31.44 -19.96 -36.02
C VAL A 40 31.54 -21.29 -35.28
N VAL A 41 31.55 -21.18 -33.96
CA VAL A 41 31.49 -22.30 -33.02
C VAL A 41 30.17 -22.24 -32.30
N VAL A 42 29.39 -23.30 -32.34
CA VAL A 42 28.07 -23.35 -31.66
C VAL A 42 28.14 -24.43 -30.59
N LEU A 43 27.69 -24.05 -29.38
CA LEU A 43 27.48 -24.96 -28.27
C LEU A 43 25.99 -25.24 -28.14
N SER A 44 25.62 -26.50 -28.10
CA SER A 44 24.24 -26.96 -27.95
C SER A 44 24.20 -28.23 -27.13
N ASN A 45 23.23 -28.34 -26.22
CA ASN A 45 22.94 -29.57 -25.51
C ASN A 45 21.86 -30.34 -26.32
N PHE A 46 22.30 -31.38 -27.07
CA PHE A 46 21.44 -32.15 -27.99
C PHE A 46 20.39 -32.97 -27.27
N SER A 47 20.54 -33.24 -25.99
CA SER A 47 19.53 -33.95 -25.22
C SER A 47 18.24 -33.10 -25.02
N GLN A 48 18.39 -31.80 -25.14
CA GLN A 48 17.28 -30.83 -24.88
C GLN A 48 16.74 -30.14 -26.14
N HIS A 49 17.51 -30.13 -27.28
CA HIS A 49 17.15 -29.33 -28.45
C HIS A 49 17.29 -30.08 -29.77
N LYS A 50 16.40 -29.81 -30.72
CA LYS A 50 16.45 -30.31 -32.09
C LYS A 50 17.31 -29.40 -32.96
N ASP A 51 18.36 -29.93 -33.59
CA ASP A 51 19.36 -29.17 -34.41
C ASP A 51 18.84 -28.75 -35.78
N ALA A 52 17.53 -28.76 -36.04
CA ALA A 52 16.97 -28.53 -37.39
C ALA A 52 17.50 -27.27 -38.08
N TYR A 53 17.82 -26.23 -37.32
CA TYR A 53 18.31 -24.94 -37.85
C TYR A 53 19.80 -24.98 -38.24
N LEU A 54 20.57 -25.97 -37.79
CA LEU A 54 22.03 -26.02 -37.95
C LEU A 54 22.48 -27.01 -39.04
N HIS A 55 21.62 -27.96 -39.44
CA HIS A 55 21.98 -29.01 -40.37
C HIS A 55 22.55 -28.50 -41.71
N GLY A 56 22.00 -27.41 -42.24
CA GLY A 56 22.47 -26.77 -43.46
C GLY A 56 23.90 -26.19 -43.33
N LEU A 57 24.29 -25.79 -42.12
CA LEU A 57 25.56 -25.13 -41.83
C LEU A 57 26.73 -26.08 -41.63
N LEU A 58 26.47 -27.35 -41.32
CA LEU A 58 27.50 -28.40 -41.12
C LEU A 58 28.39 -28.64 -42.36
N LYS A 59 27.98 -28.23 -43.53
CA LYS A 59 28.74 -28.32 -44.77
C LYS A 59 29.84 -27.25 -44.84
N SER A 60 29.80 -26.23 -44.04
CA SER A 60 30.78 -25.16 -44.07
C SER A 60 32.04 -25.54 -43.27
N PRO A 61 33.23 -25.42 -43.85
CA PRO A 61 34.49 -25.74 -43.15
C PRO A 61 34.82 -24.72 -42.03
N LYS A 62 34.05 -23.61 -41.96
CA LYS A 62 34.21 -22.58 -40.93
C LYS A 62 33.15 -22.74 -39.80
N PHE A 63 32.32 -23.75 -39.84
CA PHE A 63 31.31 -24.04 -38.85
C PHE A 63 31.70 -25.26 -38.01
N ALA A 64 31.61 -25.13 -36.70
CA ALA A 64 31.81 -26.23 -35.75
C ALA A 64 30.63 -26.27 -34.76
N LEU A 65 30.12 -27.46 -34.51
CA LEU A 65 29.02 -27.70 -33.58
C LEU A 65 29.50 -28.68 -32.50
N PHE A 66 29.37 -28.28 -31.25
CA PHE A 66 29.74 -29.11 -30.10
C PHE A 66 28.48 -29.47 -29.28
N ASP A 67 28.35 -30.75 -28.96
CA ASP A 67 27.42 -31.21 -27.91
C ASP A 67 28.09 -30.91 -26.57
N CYS A 68 27.58 -29.89 -25.90
CA CYS A 68 28.19 -29.38 -24.67
C CYS A 68 27.10 -28.72 -23.78
N ASP A 69 27.07 -29.22 -22.56
CA ASP A 69 26.37 -28.50 -21.47
C ASP A 69 27.33 -27.43 -20.92
N ILE A 70 26.94 -26.18 -21.09
CA ILE A 70 27.76 -25.03 -20.64
C ILE A 70 27.94 -24.97 -19.11
N ASN A 71 27.17 -25.74 -18.35
CA ASN A 71 27.29 -25.84 -16.88
C ASN A 71 28.46 -26.72 -16.46
N GLN A 72 28.95 -27.57 -17.37
CA GLN A 72 30.14 -28.39 -17.18
C GLN A 72 31.38 -27.68 -17.72
N GLU A 73 32.54 -28.30 -17.57
CA GLU A 73 33.76 -27.77 -18.16
C GLU A 73 33.63 -27.70 -19.69
N LEU A 74 33.97 -26.54 -20.24
CA LEU A 74 33.95 -26.33 -21.67
C LEU A 74 35.01 -27.22 -22.35
N PRO A 75 34.77 -27.77 -23.55
CA PRO A 75 35.74 -28.64 -24.24
C PRO A 75 37.09 -27.99 -24.41
N ASP A 76 38.18 -28.69 -24.03
CA ASP A 76 39.56 -28.23 -24.18
C ASP A 76 39.93 -27.86 -25.62
N SER A 77 39.20 -28.42 -26.59
CA SER A 77 39.38 -28.10 -28.00
C SER A 77 39.00 -26.65 -28.35
N ILE A 78 38.37 -25.90 -27.43
CA ILE A 78 38.03 -24.48 -27.56
C ILE A 78 39.09 -23.66 -26.80
N GLU A 79 40.29 -23.53 -27.40
CA GLU A 79 41.42 -22.82 -26.75
C GLU A 79 41.18 -21.31 -26.63
N SER A 80 40.69 -20.66 -27.69
CA SER A 80 40.40 -19.21 -27.67
C SER A 80 39.37 -18.78 -28.72
N VAL A 81 38.62 -17.75 -28.41
CA VAL A 81 37.61 -17.13 -29.28
C VAL A 81 37.76 -15.60 -29.26
N ASP A 82 37.22 -14.91 -30.28
CA ASP A 82 37.25 -13.43 -30.35
C ASP A 82 35.95 -12.80 -29.84
N TYR A 83 34.81 -13.49 -30.02
CA TYR A 83 33.50 -13.00 -29.69
C TYR A 83 32.63 -14.12 -29.12
N ILE A 84 31.80 -13.79 -28.10
CA ILE A 84 30.86 -14.73 -27.53
C ILE A 84 29.45 -14.09 -27.53
N PHE A 85 28.49 -14.77 -28.15
CA PHE A 85 27.06 -14.48 -28.00
C PHE A 85 26.44 -15.53 -27.09
N HIS A 86 26.13 -15.16 -25.87
CA HIS A 86 25.43 -16.01 -24.92
C HIS A 86 23.94 -15.82 -25.04
N LEU A 87 23.24 -16.71 -25.75
CA LEU A 87 21.81 -16.67 -26.04
C LEU A 87 20.97 -17.46 -25.02
N GLY A 88 21.61 -18.24 -24.14
CA GLY A 88 20.91 -19.13 -23.22
C GLY A 88 19.86 -18.46 -22.37
N ASN A 89 20.12 -17.24 -21.92
CA ASN A 89 19.14 -16.50 -21.11
C ASN A 89 17.92 -16.06 -21.92
N TYR A 90 18.09 -15.71 -23.20
CA TYR A 90 16.96 -15.29 -24.03
C TYR A 90 16.06 -16.50 -24.41
N ASP A 91 16.65 -17.54 -24.97
CA ASP A 91 15.89 -18.68 -25.46
C ASP A 91 15.24 -19.49 -24.33
N THR A 92 15.90 -19.61 -23.18
CA THR A 92 15.37 -20.29 -22.00
C THR A 92 14.11 -19.58 -21.47
N PHE A 93 14.10 -18.25 -21.47
CA PHE A 93 13.01 -17.47 -20.89
C PHE A 93 11.87 -17.19 -21.87
N VAL A 94 12.16 -17.04 -23.16
CA VAL A 94 11.11 -16.82 -24.17
C VAL A 94 10.32 -18.10 -24.46
N ASN A 95 10.97 -19.26 -24.40
CA ASN A 95 10.41 -20.54 -24.79
C ASN A 95 9.93 -21.41 -23.61
N ALA A 96 10.16 -21.00 -22.36
CA ALA A 96 9.72 -21.75 -21.19
C ALA A 96 8.19 -21.83 -21.14
N LYS A 97 7.66 -23.05 -21.29
CA LYS A 97 6.24 -23.34 -21.09
C LYS A 97 5.88 -23.71 -19.67
N ASP A 98 6.88 -24.17 -18.91
CA ASP A 98 6.75 -24.64 -17.54
C ASP A 98 7.72 -23.86 -16.63
N ALA A 99 7.51 -23.94 -15.31
CA ALA A 99 8.40 -23.35 -14.34
C ALA A 99 9.85 -23.83 -14.56
N LEU A 100 10.79 -22.90 -14.54
CA LEU A 100 12.21 -23.24 -14.51
C LEU A 100 12.51 -24.00 -13.21
N ASP A 101 13.04 -25.20 -13.35
CA ASP A 101 13.51 -25.96 -12.21
C ASP A 101 14.82 -25.39 -11.66
N LEU A 102 15.22 -25.85 -10.48
CA LEU A 102 16.44 -25.41 -9.82
C LEU A 102 17.71 -25.65 -10.69
N GLU A 103 17.72 -26.71 -11.49
CA GLU A 103 18.82 -27.03 -12.38
C GLU A 103 18.95 -26.00 -13.51
N SER A 104 17.84 -25.58 -14.11
CA SER A 104 17.82 -24.52 -15.11
C SER A 104 18.29 -23.18 -14.53
N LEU A 105 18.01 -22.90 -13.29
CA LEU A 105 18.41 -21.70 -12.58
C LEU A 105 19.92 -21.67 -12.29
N LEU A 106 20.45 -22.78 -11.79
CA LEU A 106 21.88 -22.95 -11.56
C LEU A 106 22.64 -22.91 -12.89
N SER A 107 22.07 -23.48 -13.92
CA SER A 107 22.56 -23.50 -15.30
C SER A 107 22.77 -22.10 -15.84
N VAL A 108 21.84 -21.21 -15.72
CA VAL A 108 21.98 -19.81 -16.16
C VAL A 108 23.14 -19.11 -15.46
N GLY A 109 23.36 -19.37 -14.17
CA GLY A 109 24.45 -18.79 -13.40
C GLY A 109 25.82 -19.42 -13.70
N VAL A 110 25.92 -20.73 -13.56
CA VAL A 110 27.19 -21.48 -13.75
C VAL A 110 27.63 -21.43 -15.21
N GLY A 111 26.71 -21.64 -16.14
CA GLY A 111 27.01 -21.56 -17.57
C GLY A 111 27.49 -20.18 -18.00
N THR A 112 26.82 -19.11 -17.52
CA THR A 112 27.27 -17.73 -17.77
C THR A 112 28.70 -17.52 -17.22
N LYS A 113 28.99 -18.00 -16.00
CA LYS A 113 30.32 -17.88 -15.40
C LYS A 113 31.40 -18.60 -16.24
N ASN A 114 31.16 -19.83 -16.67
CA ASN A 114 32.09 -20.61 -17.48
C ASN A 114 32.41 -19.89 -18.81
N LEU A 115 31.42 -19.27 -19.43
CA LEU A 115 31.59 -18.50 -20.66
C LEU A 115 32.34 -17.18 -20.41
N LEU A 116 32.12 -16.52 -19.29
CA LEU A 116 32.85 -15.31 -18.87
C LEU A 116 34.34 -15.66 -18.57
N ASP A 117 34.61 -16.82 -17.97
CA ASP A 117 35.97 -17.30 -17.76
C ASP A 117 36.67 -17.57 -19.10
N LEU A 118 35.97 -18.16 -20.08
CA LEU A 118 36.50 -18.31 -21.45
C LEU A 118 36.72 -16.95 -22.10
N ALA A 119 35.78 -16.00 -21.96
CA ALA A 119 35.94 -14.67 -22.52
C ALA A 119 37.16 -13.94 -21.92
N LYS A 120 37.36 -14.07 -20.60
CA LYS A 120 38.52 -13.51 -19.89
C LYS A 120 39.82 -14.08 -20.37
N ARG A 121 39.97 -15.43 -20.44
CA ARG A 121 41.22 -16.06 -20.90
C ARG A 121 41.51 -15.83 -22.38
N SER A 122 40.47 -15.67 -23.21
CA SER A 122 40.58 -15.38 -24.66
C SER A 122 40.69 -13.90 -24.98
N GLN A 123 40.48 -13.00 -24.02
CA GLN A 123 40.29 -11.57 -24.25
C GLN A 123 39.19 -11.30 -25.28
N ALA A 124 38.11 -12.05 -25.21
CA ALA A 124 36.99 -11.98 -26.14
C ALA A 124 35.98 -10.93 -25.70
N LYS A 125 35.30 -10.30 -26.68
CA LYS A 125 34.13 -9.52 -26.39
C LYS A 125 32.94 -10.45 -26.11
N PHE A 126 32.13 -10.08 -25.12
CA PHE A 126 31.03 -10.90 -24.63
C PHE A 126 29.70 -10.17 -24.73
N ALA A 127 28.67 -10.82 -25.25
CA ALA A 127 27.29 -10.32 -25.21
C ALA A 127 26.39 -11.31 -24.48
N LEU A 128 25.79 -10.86 -23.39
CA LEU A 128 24.67 -11.54 -22.74
C LEU A 128 23.37 -11.07 -23.37
N VAL A 129 22.68 -11.96 -24.07
CA VAL A 129 21.36 -11.67 -24.68
C VAL A 129 20.27 -12.15 -23.75
N ARG A 130 19.31 -11.27 -23.48
CA ARG A 130 18.19 -11.56 -22.58
C ARG A 130 16.88 -10.98 -23.14
N PRO A 131 15.70 -11.52 -22.80
CA PRO A 131 14.44 -10.95 -23.25
C PRO A 131 14.24 -9.56 -22.66
N LEU A 132 13.57 -8.71 -23.43
CA LEU A 132 13.20 -7.37 -23.01
C LEU A 132 12.11 -7.42 -21.94
N VAL A 133 11.21 -8.40 -22.04
CA VAL A 133 10.16 -8.70 -21.07
C VAL A 133 10.24 -10.17 -20.72
N SER A 134 10.38 -10.50 -19.46
CA SER A 134 10.31 -11.89 -19.01
C SER A 134 8.86 -12.32 -18.87
N GLN A 135 8.47 -13.34 -19.63
CA GLN A 135 7.15 -13.95 -19.52
C GLN A 135 7.31 -15.38 -19.05
N ILE A 136 7.06 -15.63 -17.78
CA ILE A 136 6.90 -17.00 -17.30
C ILE A 136 5.64 -17.06 -16.46
N LYS A 137 4.66 -17.87 -16.89
CA LYS A 137 3.54 -18.30 -16.08
C LYS A 137 3.79 -19.72 -15.60
N SER A 138 3.64 -19.96 -14.31
CA SER A 138 3.39 -21.28 -13.77
C SER A 138 1.92 -21.46 -13.47
N LYS A 139 1.35 -22.61 -13.82
CA LYS A 139 0.00 -23.02 -13.44
C LYS A 139 -0.11 -23.40 -11.95
N ASP A 140 0.99 -23.64 -11.26
CA ASP A 140 1.04 -24.30 -9.95
C ASP A 140 1.67 -23.48 -8.82
N GLY A 141 1.85 -22.16 -8.99
CA GLY A 141 2.33 -21.28 -7.92
C GLY A 141 3.82 -21.43 -7.53
N ASN A 142 4.57 -22.32 -8.18
CA ASN A 142 5.99 -22.58 -7.92
C ASN A 142 6.89 -22.02 -9.02
N THR A 143 6.76 -20.74 -9.34
CA THR A 143 7.67 -20.10 -10.29
C THR A 143 8.91 -19.59 -9.59
N LEU A 144 9.96 -20.36 -9.63
CA LEU A 144 11.30 -19.91 -9.34
C LEU A 144 11.87 -19.18 -10.58
N ASN A 145 11.81 -17.83 -10.66
CA ASN A 145 13.05 -17.07 -10.64
C ASN A 145 13.80 -16.90 -11.95
N ALA A 146 13.10 -16.84 -13.09
CA ALA A 146 13.71 -16.41 -14.34
C ALA A 146 14.36 -15.02 -14.20
N ASP A 147 13.71 -14.13 -13.46
CA ASP A 147 14.17 -12.76 -13.23
C ASP A 147 15.40 -12.74 -12.30
N GLU A 148 15.45 -13.61 -11.28
CA GLU A 148 16.62 -13.74 -10.43
C GLU A 148 17.81 -14.34 -11.17
N ALA A 149 17.61 -15.34 -12.00
CA ALA A 149 18.64 -15.88 -12.86
C ALA A 149 19.19 -14.82 -13.83
N GLN A 150 18.33 -13.97 -14.40
CA GLN A 150 18.73 -12.86 -15.25
C GLN A 150 19.50 -11.79 -14.45
N LYS A 151 19.06 -11.46 -13.22
CA LYS A 151 19.76 -10.54 -12.33
C LYS A 151 21.14 -11.10 -11.94
N TYR A 152 21.19 -12.39 -11.62
CA TYR A 152 22.44 -13.04 -11.27
C TYR A 152 23.42 -13.04 -12.44
N SER A 153 22.99 -13.43 -13.65
CA SER A 153 23.82 -13.38 -14.85
C SER A 153 24.31 -11.96 -15.16
N ARG A 154 23.46 -10.95 -15.02
CA ARG A 154 23.81 -9.54 -15.15
C ARG A 154 24.85 -9.13 -14.12
N THR A 155 24.71 -9.56 -12.87
CA THR A 155 25.67 -9.27 -11.80
C THR A 155 27.03 -9.89 -12.12
N LEU A 156 27.06 -11.14 -12.62
CA LEU A 156 28.29 -11.78 -13.06
C LEU A 156 28.98 -10.98 -14.19
N VAL A 157 28.23 -10.59 -15.21
CA VAL A 157 28.76 -9.79 -16.33
C VAL A 157 29.34 -8.48 -15.80
N ASN A 158 28.65 -7.77 -14.92
CA ASN A 158 29.13 -6.52 -14.33
C ASN A 158 30.41 -6.73 -13.48
N GLU A 159 30.47 -7.82 -12.70
CA GLU A 159 31.65 -8.16 -11.89
C GLU A 159 32.87 -8.42 -12.77
N TYR A 160 32.73 -9.23 -13.82
CA TYR A 160 33.84 -9.52 -14.73
C TYR A 160 34.32 -8.29 -15.47
N LYS A 161 33.43 -7.40 -15.82
CA LYS A 161 33.73 -6.11 -16.41
C LYS A 161 34.48 -5.20 -15.44
N ASN A 162 33.93 -4.96 -14.25
CA ASN A 162 34.50 -4.02 -13.29
C ASN A 162 35.83 -4.51 -12.72
N ARG A 163 35.97 -5.81 -12.49
CA ARG A 163 37.15 -6.39 -11.84
C ARG A 163 38.26 -6.72 -12.81
N TRP A 164 37.94 -7.14 -14.05
CA TRP A 164 38.94 -7.59 -15.03
C TRP A 164 38.94 -6.82 -16.34
N GLY A 165 38.13 -5.77 -16.45
CA GLY A 165 38.09 -4.93 -17.65
C GLY A 165 37.54 -5.64 -18.89
N LEU A 166 36.72 -6.71 -18.72
CA LEU A 166 36.18 -7.47 -19.86
C LEU A 166 35.23 -6.58 -20.68
N ASP A 167 35.38 -6.54 -22.01
CA ASP A 167 34.41 -5.89 -22.91
C ASP A 167 33.15 -6.78 -23.00
N ALA A 168 32.28 -6.65 -21.97
CA ALA A 168 31.05 -7.40 -21.84
C ALA A 168 29.86 -6.47 -21.92
N ARG A 169 28.84 -6.87 -22.69
CA ARG A 169 27.64 -6.07 -23.01
C ARG A 169 26.37 -6.83 -22.71
N LEU A 170 25.35 -6.10 -22.29
CA LEU A 170 24.01 -6.60 -22.08
C LEU A 170 23.13 -6.21 -23.28
N VAL A 171 22.40 -7.17 -23.84
CA VAL A 171 21.50 -6.92 -24.96
C VAL A 171 20.10 -7.39 -24.60
N ASN A 172 19.21 -6.41 -24.37
CA ASN A 172 17.79 -6.68 -24.19
C ASN A 172 17.14 -6.83 -25.56
N LEU A 173 16.42 -7.89 -25.77
CA LEU A 173 15.89 -8.26 -27.09
C LEU A 173 14.38 -8.49 -27.02
N GLY A 174 13.62 -7.80 -27.88
CA GLY A 174 12.19 -8.04 -28.06
C GLY A 174 11.89 -9.43 -28.60
N GLN A 175 10.64 -9.85 -28.65
CA GLN A 175 10.23 -11.14 -29.16
C GLN A 175 10.58 -11.28 -30.65
N VAL A 176 11.52 -12.17 -30.96
CA VAL A 176 12.01 -12.36 -32.33
C VAL A 176 11.09 -13.31 -33.10
N TYR A 177 10.72 -12.88 -34.30
CA TYR A 177 9.87 -13.68 -35.20
C TYR A 177 10.39 -13.62 -36.63
N GLY A 178 9.97 -14.56 -37.47
CA GLY A 178 10.37 -14.59 -38.89
C GLY A 178 10.30 -15.96 -39.53
N PRO A 179 10.73 -16.07 -40.80
CA PRO A 179 10.73 -17.32 -41.55
C PRO A 179 11.49 -18.44 -40.86
N GLY A 180 10.82 -19.55 -40.63
CA GLY A 180 11.41 -20.72 -40.00
C GLY A 180 11.35 -20.75 -38.49
N MET A 181 10.62 -19.84 -37.85
CA MET A 181 10.35 -19.88 -36.42
C MET A 181 9.52 -21.10 -36.01
N ASP A 182 9.67 -21.56 -34.77
CA ASP A 182 8.81 -22.62 -34.24
C ASP A 182 7.52 -21.99 -33.72
N LEU A 183 6.38 -22.25 -34.39
CA LEU A 183 5.11 -21.68 -34.06
C LEU A 183 4.57 -22.16 -32.70
N LEU A 184 4.95 -23.37 -32.27
CA LEU A 184 4.51 -23.94 -31.01
C LEU A 184 5.21 -23.29 -29.78
N GLN A 185 6.41 -22.75 -30.01
CA GLN A 185 7.21 -22.13 -28.96
C GLN A 185 7.20 -20.58 -29.00
N SER A 186 6.47 -20.01 -29.95
CA SER A 186 6.49 -18.55 -30.16
C SER A 186 5.32 -17.81 -29.53
N GLY A 187 4.70 -18.37 -28.49
CA GLY A 187 3.62 -17.75 -27.74
C GLY A 187 2.41 -17.39 -28.59
N GLU A 188 1.73 -16.32 -28.26
CA GLU A 188 0.48 -15.88 -28.91
C GLU A 188 0.67 -15.54 -30.39
N LEU A 189 1.82 -14.98 -30.77
CA LEU A 189 2.15 -14.70 -32.16
C LEU A 189 2.22 -15.97 -32.99
N GLY A 190 2.81 -17.05 -32.47
CA GLY A 190 2.84 -18.36 -33.12
C GLY A 190 1.45 -18.93 -33.35
N VAL A 191 0.58 -18.78 -32.33
CA VAL A 191 -0.85 -19.20 -32.43
C VAL A 191 -1.57 -18.42 -33.52
N PHE A 192 -1.38 -17.10 -33.64
CA PHE A 192 -1.98 -16.30 -34.70
C PHE A 192 -1.50 -16.70 -36.08
N ILE A 193 -0.19 -16.90 -36.25
CA ILE A 193 0.36 -17.37 -37.55
C ILE A 193 -0.19 -18.73 -37.88
N GLN A 194 -0.22 -19.67 -36.94
CA GLN A 194 -0.76 -21.02 -37.15
C GLN A 194 -2.25 -20.98 -37.53
N SER A 195 -3.03 -20.15 -36.83
CA SER A 195 -4.46 -19.98 -37.09
C SER A 195 -4.73 -19.45 -38.51
N VAL A 196 -3.92 -18.48 -38.96
CA VAL A 196 -4.02 -17.96 -40.34
C VAL A 196 -3.67 -19.05 -41.34
N VAL A 197 -2.61 -19.81 -41.14
CA VAL A 197 -2.20 -20.92 -42.03
C VAL A 197 -3.25 -21.99 -42.07
N ASP A 198 -3.84 -22.35 -40.94
CA ASP A 198 -4.88 -23.38 -40.83
C ASP A 198 -6.29 -22.88 -41.18
N SER A 199 -6.46 -21.61 -41.50
CA SER A 199 -7.76 -20.98 -41.72
C SER A 199 -8.73 -21.15 -40.52
N LYS A 200 -8.22 -21.02 -39.29
CA LYS A 200 -8.96 -21.10 -38.04
C LYS A 200 -9.17 -19.70 -37.46
N PRO A 201 -10.12 -19.51 -36.52
CA PRO A 201 -10.24 -18.26 -35.78
C PRO A 201 -8.98 -17.89 -35.00
N LEU A 202 -8.65 -16.59 -34.93
CA LEU A 202 -7.58 -16.04 -34.16
C LEU A 202 -8.00 -15.97 -32.69
N GLN A 203 -7.40 -16.78 -31.84
CA GLN A 203 -7.73 -16.86 -30.42
C GLN A 203 -6.96 -15.80 -29.65
N ILE A 204 -7.67 -14.83 -29.07
CA ILE A 204 -7.13 -13.74 -28.26
C ILE A 204 -7.41 -14.09 -26.81
N VAL A 205 -6.35 -14.17 -25.99
CA VAL A 205 -6.47 -14.49 -24.57
C VAL A 205 -6.82 -13.24 -23.77
N GLY A 206 -7.89 -13.31 -22.96
CA GLY A 206 -8.38 -12.18 -22.15
C GLY A 206 -8.95 -11.06 -23.04
N ASP A 207 -8.62 -9.81 -22.74
CA ASP A 207 -9.08 -8.61 -23.44
C ASP A 207 -8.21 -8.21 -24.66
N GLY A 208 -7.07 -8.87 -24.84
CA GLY A 208 -6.15 -8.60 -25.96
C GLY A 208 -5.36 -7.30 -25.85
N VAL A 209 -5.43 -6.55 -24.76
CA VAL A 209 -4.70 -5.27 -24.58
C VAL A 209 -3.24 -5.45 -24.15
N ARG A 210 -2.81 -6.66 -23.91
CA ARG A 210 -1.43 -7.00 -23.61
C ARG A 210 -0.50 -6.48 -24.70
N LYS A 211 0.56 -5.78 -24.31
CA LYS A 211 1.56 -5.20 -25.22
C LYS A 211 2.84 -6.04 -25.23
N GLU A 212 3.43 -6.19 -26.41
CA GLU A 212 4.69 -6.90 -26.63
C GLU A 212 5.55 -6.19 -27.69
N PHE A 213 6.86 -6.25 -27.53
CA PHE A 213 7.81 -5.73 -28.52
C PHE A 213 8.23 -6.83 -29.49
N TYR A 214 7.71 -6.83 -30.69
CA TYR A 214 8.06 -7.78 -31.72
C TYR A 214 9.24 -7.26 -32.55
N LEU A 215 10.21 -8.12 -32.87
CA LEU A 215 11.36 -7.75 -33.69
C LEU A 215 11.59 -8.80 -34.78
N TYR A 216 11.63 -8.33 -36.02
CA TYR A 216 11.86 -9.26 -37.13
C TYR A 216 13.29 -9.81 -37.11
N VAL A 217 13.47 -11.11 -37.40
CA VAL A 217 14.74 -11.85 -37.21
C VAL A 217 15.95 -11.23 -37.90
N SER A 218 15.79 -10.63 -39.10
CA SER A 218 16.93 -10.00 -39.76
C SER A 218 17.40 -8.74 -39.03
N ASP A 219 16.46 -7.99 -38.43
CA ASP A 219 16.80 -6.81 -37.65
C ASP A 219 17.41 -7.22 -36.31
N ALA A 220 16.89 -8.26 -35.67
CA ALA A 220 17.45 -8.84 -34.43
C ALA A 220 18.91 -9.27 -34.62
N VAL A 221 19.19 -10.07 -35.63
CA VAL A 221 20.54 -10.57 -35.93
C VAL A 221 21.49 -9.41 -36.27
N ASN A 222 21.06 -8.46 -37.09
CA ASN A 222 21.88 -7.28 -37.41
C ASN A 222 22.13 -6.44 -36.16
N GLY A 223 21.16 -6.27 -35.27
CA GLY A 223 21.29 -5.58 -34.00
C GLY A 223 22.30 -6.27 -33.07
N LEU A 224 22.21 -7.59 -32.91
CA LEU A 224 23.15 -8.39 -32.12
C LEU A 224 24.59 -8.23 -32.63
N VAL A 225 24.79 -8.37 -33.92
CA VAL A 225 26.12 -8.17 -34.53
C VAL A 225 26.63 -6.76 -34.25
N LYS A 226 25.81 -5.72 -34.48
CA LYS A 226 26.23 -4.34 -34.21
C LYS A 226 26.45 -4.05 -32.74
N SER A 227 25.69 -4.66 -31.82
CA SER A 227 25.90 -4.51 -30.39
C SER A 227 27.29 -4.96 -29.94
N LEU A 228 27.82 -6.03 -30.51
CA LEU A 228 29.08 -6.63 -30.07
C LEU A 228 30.30 -6.12 -30.87
N PHE A 229 30.14 -5.83 -32.16
CA PHE A 229 31.20 -5.37 -33.01
C PHE A 229 31.41 -3.86 -33.03
N SER A 230 30.47 -3.07 -32.48
CA SER A 230 30.61 -1.61 -32.41
C SER A 230 31.66 -1.16 -31.40
N GLN A 231 32.24 0.03 -31.64
CA GLN A 231 33.15 0.71 -30.71
C GLN A 231 32.34 1.72 -29.85
N SER A 232 31.24 1.24 -29.25
CA SER A 232 30.44 2.06 -28.37
C SER A 232 30.81 1.88 -26.91
N ASP A 233 30.84 2.95 -26.16
CA ASP A 233 30.99 2.94 -24.70
C ASP A 233 29.74 2.47 -23.98
N ALA A 234 28.59 2.42 -24.68
CA ALA A 234 27.36 1.92 -24.15
C ALA A 234 27.48 0.42 -23.81
N GLN A 235 27.01 0.07 -22.63
CA GLN A 235 27.18 -1.23 -22.04
C GLN A 235 25.92 -2.08 -22.13
N THR A 236 24.77 -1.42 -22.32
CA THR A 236 23.46 -2.04 -22.46
C THR A 236 22.81 -1.52 -23.72
N PHE A 237 22.30 -2.43 -24.54
CA PHE A 237 21.54 -2.10 -25.74
C PHE A 237 20.15 -2.72 -25.65
N THR A 238 19.18 -2.05 -26.29
CA THR A 238 17.83 -2.58 -26.44
C THR A 238 17.53 -2.75 -27.92
N LEU A 239 17.22 -3.96 -28.32
CA LEU A 239 16.87 -4.32 -29.70
C LEU A 239 15.36 -4.63 -29.76
N ALA A 240 14.60 -3.63 -30.11
CA ALA A 240 13.14 -3.72 -30.19
C ALA A 240 12.59 -2.67 -31.17
N GLN A 241 11.34 -2.79 -31.55
CA GLN A 241 10.61 -1.70 -32.23
C GLN A 241 10.48 -0.51 -31.24
N GLU A 242 10.27 0.67 -31.78
CA GLU A 242 10.10 1.89 -30.96
C GLU A 242 8.84 1.82 -30.06
N LYS A 243 7.79 1.18 -30.57
CA LYS A 243 6.52 1.02 -29.87
C LYS A 243 6.12 -0.45 -29.77
N PRO A 244 5.57 -0.86 -28.62
CA PRO A 244 4.99 -2.20 -28.49
C PRO A 244 3.65 -2.26 -29.22
N ASN A 245 3.24 -3.48 -29.60
CA ASN A 245 1.93 -3.75 -30.18
C ASN A 245 1.08 -4.57 -29.22
N THR A 246 -0.22 -4.28 -29.16
CA THR A 246 -1.15 -5.13 -28.41
C THR A 246 -1.44 -6.44 -29.14
N ALA A 247 -1.81 -7.48 -28.38
CA ALA A 247 -2.22 -8.75 -28.97
C ALA A 247 -3.38 -8.56 -29.96
N LEU A 248 -4.31 -7.64 -29.63
CA LEU A 248 -5.43 -7.28 -30.49
C LEU A 248 -4.96 -6.63 -31.81
N GLU A 249 -3.99 -5.68 -31.76
CA GLU A 249 -3.39 -5.09 -32.97
C GLU A 249 -2.75 -6.16 -33.85
N VAL A 250 -1.98 -7.09 -33.26
CA VAL A 250 -1.34 -8.19 -33.97
C VAL A 250 -2.37 -9.12 -34.60
N ALA A 251 -3.45 -9.41 -33.88
CA ALA A 251 -4.57 -10.23 -34.43
C ALA A 251 -5.26 -9.53 -35.61
N TYR A 252 -5.52 -8.21 -35.52
CA TYR A 252 -6.10 -7.44 -36.65
C TYR A 252 -5.14 -7.36 -37.84
N ILE A 253 -3.84 -7.19 -37.61
CA ILE A 253 -2.84 -7.25 -38.70
C ILE A 253 -2.87 -8.64 -39.35
N SER A 254 -2.87 -9.71 -38.55
CA SER A 254 -2.94 -11.08 -39.01
C SER A 254 -4.23 -11.36 -39.80
N LYS A 255 -5.38 -10.88 -39.30
CA LYS A 255 -6.68 -10.97 -40.03
C LYS A 255 -6.65 -10.21 -41.36
N SER A 256 -6.01 -9.04 -41.40
CA SER A 256 -5.88 -8.27 -42.64
C SER A 256 -5.02 -8.99 -43.67
N LEU A 257 -3.99 -9.69 -43.24
CA LEU A 257 -3.15 -10.53 -44.11
C LEU A 257 -3.85 -11.82 -44.57
N ALA A 258 -4.82 -12.28 -43.80
CA ALA A 258 -5.69 -13.43 -44.13
C ALA A 258 -6.89 -13.05 -45.00
N ASP A 259 -6.93 -11.85 -45.57
CA ASP A 259 -8.01 -11.35 -46.42
C ASP A 259 -9.39 -11.34 -45.71
N GLY A 260 -9.37 -11.11 -44.40
CA GLY A 260 -10.58 -11.08 -43.55
C GLY A 260 -11.22 -12.43 -43.27
N LYS A 261 -10.63 -13.52 -43.73
CA LYS A 261 -11.18 -14.88 -43.58
C LYS A 261 -11.00 -15.48 -42.19
N ALA A 262 -10.07 -14.96 -41.38
CA ALA A 262 -9.88 -15.39 -40.01
C ALA A 262 -10.75 -14.52 -39.08
N ASP A 263 -11.67 -15.13 -38.37
CA ASP A 263 -12.44 -14.42 -37.34
C ASP A 263 -11.67 -14.27 -36.05
N LEU A 264 -11.99 -13.24 -35.25
CA LEU A 264 -11.42 -13.02 -33.93
C LEU A 264 -12.29 -13.74 -32.90
N GLN A 265 -11.68 -14.53 -32.04
CA GLN A 265 -12.34 -15.22 -30.94
C GLN A 265 -11.62 -14.92 -29.67
N PHE A 266 -12.33 -14.28 -28.71
CA PHE A 266 -11.82 -14.09 -27.36
C PHE A 266 -12.00 -15.37 -26.56
N VAL A 267 -10.95 -15.81 -25.89
CA VAL A 267 -10.94 -16.99 -25.02
C VAL A 267 -10.68 -16.59 -23.58
N ASP A 268 -11.32 -17.29 -22.66
CA ASP A 268 -11.12 -17.05 -21.24
C ASP A 268 -9.65 -17.25 -20.87
N GLY A 269 -9.11 -16.29 -20.18
CA GLY A 269 -7.76 -16.30 -19.67
C GLY A 269 -7.49 -15.00 -18.95
N VAL A 270 -6.76 -15.06 -17.87
CA VAL A 270 -6.36 -13.84 -17.17
C VAL A 270 -5.17 -13.27 -17.95
N SER A 271 -5.30 -12.04 -18.42
CA SER A 271 -4.16 -11.30 -18.97
C SER A 271 -3.32 -10.75 -17.80
N ASP A 272 -2.66 -11.64 -17.05
CA ASP A 272 -1.79 -11.26 -15.94
C ASP A 272 -0.44 -10.78 -16.47
N PHE A 273 -0.39 -9.62 -17.13
CA PHE A 273 0.88 -9.10 -17.61
C PHE A 273 1.03 -7.62 -17.27
N LEU A 274 2.16 -7.31 -16.65
CA LEU A 274 2.66 -5.96 -16.51
C LEU A 274 2.91 -5.35 -17.89
N GLU A 275 2.50 -4.10 -18.10
CA GLU A 275 2.94 -3.36 -19.28
C GLU A 275 4.47 -3.27 -19.27
N PRO A 276 5.14 -3.59 -20.39
CA PRO A 276 6.58 -3.41 -20.48
C PRO A 276 6.92 -1.93 -20.38
N THR A 277 7.37 -1.50 -19.22
CA THR A 277 7.98 -0.18 -19.04
C THR A 277 9.39 -0.24 -19.59
N VAL A 278 9.58 0.24 -20.79
CA VAL A 278 10.91 0.40 -21.36
C VAL A 278 11.29 1.87 -21.28
N GLU A 279 12.34 2.16 -20.51
CA GLU A 279 13.09 3.41 -20.71
C GLU A 279 13.46 3.53 -22.19
N ALA A 280 13.58 4.75 -22.71
CA ALA A 280 13.89 4.98 -24.12
C ALA A 280 14.96 4.01 -24.65
N PRO A 281 14.70 3.23 -25.72
CA PRO A 281 15.59 2.15 -26.11
C PRO A 281 16.96 2.71 -26.55
N ILE A 282 18.04 2.18 -25.96
CA ILE A 282 19.40 2.53 -26.37
C ILE A 282 19.80 1.59 -27.51
N TYR A 283 19.81 2.09 -28.72
CA TYR A 283 20.18 1.31 -29.89
C TYR A 283 21.71 1.27 -30.10
N PRO A 284 22.24 0.17 -30.68
CA PRO A 284 23.61 0.15 -31.17
C PRO A 284 23.82 1.25 -32.22
N PRO A 285 25.02 1.85 -32.31
CA PRO A 285 25.33 2.89 -33.30
C PRO A 285 24.94 2.46 -34.73
N THR A 286 24.26 3.32 -35.45
CA THR A 286 23.80 3.11 -36.84
C THR A 286 22.83 1.93 -37.02
N TRP A 287 22.16 1.45 -35.94
CA TRP A 287 21.15 0.42 -36.04
C TRP A 287 19.77 0.99 -35.62
N LEU A 288 18.78 0.69 -36.44
CA LEU A 288 17.37 0.88 -36.18
C LEU A 288 16.63 -0.30 -36.79
N PRO A 289 15.49 -0.74 -36.19
CA PRO A 289 14.64 -1.76 -36.82
C PRO A 289 14.08 -1.22 -38.13
N LYS A 290 14.10 -2.03 -39.19
CA LYS A 290 13.72 -1.62 -40.54
C LYS A 290 12.44 -2.31 -41.03
N ILE A 291 12.11 -3.46 -40.47
CA ILE A 291 10.97 -4.27 -40.93
C ILE A 291 9.81 -4.02 -39.99
N GLU A 292 8.77 -3.37 -40.52
CA GLU A 292 7.53 -3.18 -39.78
C GLU A 292 6.84 -4.53 -39.50
N LEU A 293 6.04 -4.60 -38.43
CA LEU A 293 5.40 -5.83 -37.98
C LEU A 293 4.54 -6.47 -39.10
N LYS A 294 3.76 -5.67 -39.83
CA LYS A 294 2.92 -6.15 -40.95
C LYS A 294 3.72 -6.81 -42.06
N ASP A 295 4.82 -6.20 -42.46
CA ASP A 295 5.69 -6.70 -43.52
C ASP A 295 6.44 -7.97 -43.09
N GLY A 296 6.88 -7.98 -41.82
CA GLY A 296 7.51 -9.14 -41.23
C GLY A 296 6.56 -10.34 -41.14
N LEU A 297 5.34 -10.10 -40.69
CA LEU A 297 4.28 -11.14 -40.64
C LEU A 297 3.94 -11.67 -42.02
N ALA A 298 3.81 -10.81 -43.01
CA ALA A 298 3.57 -11.23 -44.40
C ALA A 298 4.70 -12.15 -44.93
N LYS A 299 5.98 -11.82 -44.67
CA LYS A 299 7.12 -12.64 -45.03
C LYS A 299 7.12 -13.97 -44.27
N THR A 300 6.74 -13.95 -43.01
CA THR A 300 6.66 -15.15 -42.17
C THR A 300 5.56 -16.06 -42.62
N LEU A 301 4.33 -15.57 -42.84
CA LEU A 301 3.20 -16.36 -43.39
C LEU A 301 3.57 -16.99 -44.73
N LYS A 302 4.25 -16.25 -45.61
CA LYS A 302 4.72 -16.79 -46.90
C LYS A 302 5.66 -17.98 -46.73
N SER A 303 6.52 -17.97 -45.72
CA SER A 303 7.44 -19.08 -45.47
C SER A 303 6.75 -20.35 -44.98
N PHE A 304 5.56 -20.22 -44.41
CA PHE A 304 4.68 -21.33 -44.05
C PHE A 304 3.69 -21.75 -45.18
N GLY A 305 3.91 -21.27 -46.40
CA GLY A 305 3.11 -21.63 -47.56
C GLY A 305 1.82 -20.82 -47.73
N TYR A 306 1.56 -19.85 -46.85
CA TYR A 306 0.37 -19.02 -46.97
C TYR A 306 0.62 -17.83 -47.91
N LYS A 307 -0.39 -17.46 -48.74
CA LYS A 307 -0.33 -16.29 -49.63
C LYS A 307 -0.99 -15.09 -48.94
N PRO A 308 -0.23 -14.22 -48.25
CA PRO A 308 -0.82 -13.09 -47.59
C PRO A 308 -1.34 -12.03 -48.58
N ASN A 309 -2.45 -11.36 -48.23
CA ASN A 309 -2.92 -10.20 -48.95
C ASN A 309 -2.07 -8.97 -48.64
N THR A 310 -1.19 -8.59 -49.53
CA THR A 310 -0.29 -7.44 -49.41
C THR A 310 -0.78 -6.19 -50.13
N LYS A 311 -2.01 -6.17 -50.68
CA LYS A 311 -2.56 -4.97 -51.31
C LYS A 311 -2.70 -3.89 -50.27
N SER A 312 -2.03 -2.76 -50.48
CA SER A 312 -2.02 -1.63 -49.58
C SER A 312 -3.42 -1.07 -49.36
N PHE A 313 -4.03 -1.35 -48.23
CA PHE A 313 -4.95 -0.41 -47.63
C PHE A 313 -4.09 0.79 -47.15
N LYS A 314 -4.30 1.97 -47.73
CA LYS A 314 -3.86 3.21 -47.11
C LYS A 314 -4.53 3.21 -45.74
N ALA A 315 -3.73 3.00 -44.73
CA ALA A 315 -4.20 2.96 -43.37
C ALA A 315 -4.58 4.34 -42.93
N GLY A 316 -5.85 4.67 -43.10
CA GLY A 316 -6.51 5.36 -42.05
C GLY A 316 -6.90 4.23 -41.06
N ILE A 317 -6.29 4.20 -39.89
CA ILE A 317 -6.86 3.48 -38.76
C ILE A 317 -8.12 4.27 -38.39
N LEU A 318 -9.18 3.96 -39.07
CA LEU A 318 -10.53 4.16 -38.56
C LEU A 318 -10.68 3.08 -37.49
N ILE A 319 -10.18 3.37 -36.28
CA ILE A 319 -10.84 2.86 -35.09
C ILE A 319 -12.23 3.45 -35.20
N ASP A 320 -13.18 2.63 -35.63
CA ASP A 320 -14.58 3.03 -35.72
C ASP A 320 -14.98 3.45 -34.29
N GLN A 321 -15.12 4.77 -34.07
CA GLN A 321 -15.56 5.32 -32.80
C GLN A 321 -16.90 4.74 -32.32
N LYS A 322 -17.61 4.02 -33.20
CA LYS A 322 -18.81 3.27 -32.85
C LYS A 322 -18.51 1.98 -32.06
N VAL A 323 -17.34 1.33 -32.24
CA VAL A 323 -16.99 0.13 -31.45
C VAL A 323 -16.48 0.52 -30.08
N ALA A 324 -15.78 1.67 -29.97
CA ALA A 324 -15.35 2.20 -28.67
C ALA A 324 -16.50 2.77 -27.81
N GLN A 325 -17.63 3.16 -28.43
CA GLN A 325 -18.83 3.61 -27.71
C GLN A 325 -19.76 2.47 -27.31
N THR A 326 -19.64 1.26 -27.92
CA THR A 326 -20.46 0.10 -27.57
C THR A 326 -19.87 -0.76 -26.45
N THR A 327 -18.62 -0.56 -26.07
CA THR A 327 -18.01 -1.29 -24.94
C THR A 327 -18.19 -0.62 -23.57
N THR A 328 -18.84 0.55 -23.52
CA THR A 328 -19.24 1.22 -22.26
C THR A 328 -20.73 1.14 -21.96
N SER A 329 -21.50 0.41 -22.77
CA SER A 329 -22.92 0.20 -22.49
C SER A 329 -23.11 -1.17 -21.84
N ALA A 330 -23.64 -1.11 -20.63
CA ALA A 330 -24.03 -2.26 -19.81
C ALA A 330 -24.54 -3.45 -20.63
N VAL A 331 -24.07 -4.63 -20.24
CA VAL A 331 -24.67 -5.91 -20.61
C VAL A 331 -26.16 -5.84 -20.25
N VAL A 332 -26.98 -5.58 -21.23
CA VAL A 332 -28.43 -5.81 -21.16
C VAL A 332 -28.61 -7.29 -21.49
N MET A 333 -28.96 -8.07 -20.49
CA MET A 333 -29.46 -9.42 -20.70
C MET A 333 -30.62 -9.40 -21.71
N PRO A 334 -30.70 -10.35 -22.61
CA PRO A 334 -31.83 -10.45 -23.56
C PRO A 334 -33.14 -10.67 -22.78
N PRO A 335 -34.26 -10.12 -23.22
CA PRO A 335 -35.53 -10.35 -22.58
C PRO A 335 -35.97 -11.79 -22.75
N GLU A 336 -36.19 -12.49 -21.66
CA GLU A 336 -36.98 -13.73 -21.68
C GLU A 336 -38.41 -13.42 -22.09
N ASP A 337 -38.95 -14.30 -22.91
CA ASP A 337 -40.23 -14.25 -23.56
C ASP A 337 -41.39 -13.84 -22.66
N SER A 338 -42.16 -12.89 -23.19
CA SER A 338 -43.45 -12.52 -22.71
C SER A 338 -44.47 -13.63 -22.92
N GLN A 339 -44.97 -14.19 -21.84
CA GLN A 339 -46.34 -14.72 -21.83
C GLN A 339 -47.11 -14.18 -20.62
N THR A 340 -48.02 -13.27 -20.96
CA THR A 340 -49.36 -13.10 -20.45
C THR A 340 -49.62 -13.41 -18.97
N ILE A 341 -49.63 -12.38 -18.11
CA ILE A 341 -50.57 -12.36 -16.96
C ILE A 341 -51.27 -11.01 -16.92
N CYS A 342 -52.59 -11.18 -16.91
CA CYS A 342 -53.68 -10.27 -16.86
C CYS A 342 -53.50 -8.99 -16.04
N ALA A 343 -53.87 -7.87 -16.59
CA ALA A 343 -53.99 -6.57 -15.96
C ALA A 343 -55.00 -6.61 -14.81
N LEU A 344 -54.51 -6.57 -13.60
CA LEU A 344 -55.23 -6.00 -12.48
C LEU A 344 -54.74 -4.57 -12.26
N LYS A 345 -55.50 -3.58 -12.66
CA LYS A 345 -55.37 -2.19 -12.24
C LYS A 345 -55.40 -2.17 -10.71
N ARG A 346 -54.25 -2.10 -10.09
CA ARG A 346 -54.13 -1.61 -8.71
C ARG A 346 -54.27 -0.08 -8.80
N GLU A 347 -55.39 0.41 -8.33
CA GLU A 347 -55.49 1.83 -7.96
C GLU A 347 -54.35 2.14 -7.00
N GLU A 348 -53.44 3.00 -7.40
CA GLU A 348 -52.46 3.56 -6.47
C GLU A 348 -53.22 4.32 -5.38
N PRO A 349 -53.01 3.98 -4.11
CA PRO A 349 -53.56 4.78 -3.05
C PRO A 349 -53.02 6.21 -3.22
N LYS A 350 -53.86 7.19 -3.24
CA LYS A 350 -53.50 8.63 -3.24
C LYS A 350 -52.70 8.90 -1.97
N ILE A 351 -51.43 8.64 -2.02
CA ILE A 351 -50.46 8.98 -0.98
C ILE A 351 -50.30 10.49 -1.03
N SER A 352 -50.55 11.17 0.11
CA SER A 352 -50.35 12.60 0.17
C SER A 352 -48.94 12.97 -0.31
N PRO A 353 -48.76 14.11 -0.96
CA PRO A 353 -47.43 14.54 -1.41
C PRO A 353 -46.35 14.44 -0.35
N VAL A 354 -46.68 14.60 0.92
CA VAL A 354 -45.83 14.47 2.09
C VAL A 354 -45.37 13.01 2.30
N LYS A 355 -46.26 12.04 2.23
CA LYS A 355 -45.92 10.61 2.35
C LYS A 355 -45.04 10.14 1.18
N LEU A 356 -45.29 10.65 -0.03
CA LEU A 356 -44.49 10.33 -1.20
C LEU A 356 -43.07 10.92 -1.11
N PHE A 357 -42.93 12.10 -0.51
CA PHE A 357 -41.65 12.73 -0.27
C PHE A 357 -40.84 11.94 0.77
N PHE A 358 -41.43 11.58 1.91
CA PHE A 358 -40.75 10.76 2.93
C PHE A 358 -40.41 9.37 2.40
N TYR A 359 -41.27 8.76 1.58
CA TYR A 359 -41.01 7.47 0.95
C TYR A 359 -39.82 7.55 -0.05
N ARG A 360 -39.76 8.64 -0.84
CA ARG A 360 -38.64 8.85 -1.76
C ARG A 360 -37.34 9.20 -1.02
N ALA A 361 -37.42 10.02 0.00
CA ALA A 361 -36.27 10.33 0.86
C ALA A 361 -35.73 9.07 1.57
N GLU A 362 -36.64 8.23 2.12
CA GLU A 362 -36.27 6.97 2.75
C GLU A 362 -35.67 5.96 1.74
N LYS A 363 -36.22 5.89 0.52
CA LYS A 363 -35.71 5.04 -0.54
C LYS A 363 -34.31 5.47 -1.01
N ASN A 364 -34.10 6.77 -1.16
CA ASN A 364 -32.82 7.33 -1.51
C ASN A 364 -31.78 7.13 -0.38
N LEU A 365 -32.19 7.30 0.89
CA LEU A 365 -31.38 7.00 2.06
C LEU A 365 -30.96 5.52 2.14
N ARG A 366 -31.86 4.59 1.80
CA ARG A 366 -31.54 3.16 1.76
C ARG A 366 -30.56 2.84 0.63
N GLN A 367 -30.64 3.53 -0.50
CA GLN A 367 -29.72 3.36 -1.62
C GLN A 367 -28.34 3.96 -1.30
N VAL A 368 -28.31 5.15 -0.69
CA VAL A 368 -27.11 5.81 -0.20
C VAL A 368 -26.46 5.02 0.95
N ASN A 369 -27.25 4.44 1.90
CA ASN A 369 -26.71 3.56 2.94
C ASN A 369 -26.10 2.25 2.39
N LYS A 370 -26.56 1.77 1.21
CA LYS A 370 -25.97 0.61 0.57
C LYS A 370 -24.60 0.89 -0.03
N THR A 371 -24.41 2.11 -0.54
CA THR A 371 -23.16 2.57 -1.15
C THR A 371 -22.12 3.01 -0.11
N LEU A 372 -22.56 3.29 1.14
CA LEU A 372 -21.72 3.89 2.18
C LEU A 372 -21.38 2.96 3.35
N LYS A 373 -21.61 1.67 3.23
CA LYS A 373 -21.08 0.69 4.21
C LYS A 373 -19.54 0.64 4.26
N THR A 374 -18.88 1.44 3.43
CA THR A 374 -17.40 1.46 3.29
C THR A 374 -16.77 2.84 3.43
N GLY A 375 -17.50 3.90 3.80
CA GLY A 375 -16.96 5.27 3.77
C GLY A 375 -17.15 6.06 5.07
N ASN A 376 -16.08 6.58 5.51
CA ASN A 376 -15.75 7.71 6.39
C ASN A 376 -16.87 8.30 7.29
N GLN A 377 -16.58 8.42 8.60
CA GLN A 377 -17.46 9.08 9.60
C GLN A 377 -17.86 10.51 9.19
N THR A 378 -16.99 11.27 8.51
CA THR A 378 -17.27 12.62 8.02
C THR A 378 -18.37 12.65 6.95
N ILE A 379 -18.37 11.68 6.03
CA ILE A 379 -19.40 11.53 5.00
C ILE A 379 -20.76 11.15 5.62
N ASN A 380 -20.75 10.32 6.65
CA ASN A 380 -21.98 10.00 7.38
C ASN A 380 -22.57 11.21 8.13
N GLN A 381 -21.72 12.12 8.58
CA GLN A 381 -22.13 13.35 9.28
C GLN A 381 -22.77 14.39 8.33
N ILE A 382 -22.24 14.51 7.11
CA ILE A 382 -22.84 15.33 6.05
C ILE A 382 -24.22 14.80 5.65
N LYS A 383 -24.41 13.48 5.59
CA LYS A 383 -25.71 12.87 5.32
C LYS A 383 -26.76 13.21 6.37
N ILE A 384 -26.38 13.20 7.63
CA ILE A 384 -27.28 13.52 8.74
C ILE A 384 -27.75 14.97 8.64
N LEU A 385 -26.82 15.86 8.28
CA LEU A 385 -27.15 17.26 8.00
C LEU A 385 -28.17 17.39 6.87
N LEU A 386 -27.97 16.69 5.76
CA LEU A 386 -28.82 16.74 4.58
C LEU A 386 -30.25 16.24 4.88
N VAL A 387 -30.37 15.19 5.68
CA VAL A 387 -31.68 14.67 6.12
C VAL A 387 -32.37 15.65 7.04
N SER A 388 -31.63 16.32 7.93
CA SER A 388 -32.20 17.32 8.85
C SER A 388 -32.74 18.54 8.12
N VAL A 389 -31.98 19.06 7.13
CA VAL A 389 -32.42 20.17 6.26
C VAL A 389 -33.66 19.77 5.45
N GLY A 390 -33.69 18.58 4.86
CA GLY A 390 -34.84 18.07 4.13
C GLY A 390 -36.10 17.90 4.99
N GLY A 391 -35.92 17.46 6.24
CA GLY A 391 -37.02 17.39 7.23
C GLY A 391 -37.62 18.74 7.58
N VAL A 392 -36.80 19.78 7.77
CA VAL A 392 -37.27 21.18 8.01
C VAL A 392 -38.15 21.65 6.86
N VAL A 393 -37.71 21.39 5.66
CA VAL A 393 -38.40 21.83 4.43
C VAL A 393 -39.74 21.17 4.24
N SER A 394 -39.80 19.86 4.40
CA SER A 394 -41.03 19.11 4.22
C SER A 394 -42.13 19.58 5.20
N LEU A 395 -41.71 19.90 6.40
CA LEU A 395 -42.64 20.39 7.41
C LEU A 395 -43.21 21.79 7.09
N MET A 396 -42.35 22.67 6.58
CA MET A 396 -42.78 24.02 6.17
C MET A 396 -43.77 24.00 5.00
N ALA A 397 -43.56 23.12 4.03
CA ALA A 397 -44.45 22.93 2.91
C ALA A 397 -45.87 22.50 3.35
N VAL A 398 -45.95 21.73 4.44
CA VAL A 398 -47.19 21.23 4.97
C VAL A 398 -47.96 22.26 5.79
N LEU A 399 -47.27 23.15 6.49
CA LEU A 399 -47.90 24.00 7.51
C LEU A 399 -48.36 25.36 7.03
N LEU A 400 -47.96 25.83 5.87
CA LEU A 400 -48.05 27.28 5.63
C LEU A 400 -48.60 27.79 4.26
N GLY A 401 -48.98 27.02 3.27
CA GLY A 401 -49.60 27.56 2.04
C GLY A 401 -48.65 28.26 1.04
N VAL A 402 -49.12 29.15 0.17
CA VAL A 402 -48.43 29.61 -1.05
C VAL A 402 -46.98 30.22 -0.89
N PRO A 403 -46.64 31.02 0.13
CA PRO A 403 -45.21 31.41 0.29
C PRO A 403 -44.27 30.26 0.57
N LEU A 404 -44.77 29.13 0.91
CA LEU A 404 -44.11 27.89 1.33
C LEU A 404 -43.84 26.96 0.17
N LEU A 405 -44.61 27.04 -0.91
CA LEU A 405 -44.23 26.33 -2.13
C LEU A 405 -42.84 26.82 -2.61
N GLN A 406 -42.61 28.14 -2.49
CA GLN A 406 -41.28 28.75 -2.79
C GLN A 406 -40.21 28.31 -1.77
N SER A 407 -40.56 28.27 -0.47
CA SER A 407 -39.65 27.78 0.57
C SER A 407 -39.35 26.29 0.37
N TYR A 408 -40.34 25.49 0.03
CA TYR A 408 -40.17 24.08 -0.33
C TYR A 408 -39.25 23.86 -1.52
N THR A 409 -39.43 24.61 -2.62
CA THR A 409 -38.58 24.47 -3.80
C THR A 409 -37.14 24.84 -3.48
N HIS A 410 -36.89 25.96 -2.78
CA HIS A 410 -35.52 26.38 -2.43
C HIS A 410 -34.82 25.41 -1.52
N ALA A 411 -35.53 24.87 -0.56
CA ALA A 411 -34.90 23.93 0.34
C ALA A 411 -34.70 22.55 -0.29
N LYS A 412 -35.59 22.10 -1.17
CA LYS A 412 -35.38 20.90 -1.98
C LYS A 412 -34.14 21.06 -2.88
N SER A 413 -33.97 22.22 -3.51
CA SER A 413 -32.82 22.53 -4.32
C SER A 413 -31.54 22.54 -3.47
N ALA A 414 -31.54 23.20 -2.31
CA ALA A 414 -30.40 23.19 -1.39
C ALA A 414 -30.02 21.76 -0.94
N LEU A 415 -31.03 20.92 -0.69
CA LEU A 415 -30.80 19.52 -0.31
C LEU A 415 -30.15 18.74 -1.46
N ASN A 416 -30.67 18.87 -2.67
CA ASN A 416 -30.07 18.22 -3.86
C ASN A 416 -28.64 18.69 -4.07
N ASP A 417 -28.39 20.00 -4.00
CA ASP A 417 -27.02 20.54 -4.17
C ASP A 417 -26.06 19.97 -3.11
N LEU A 418 -26.53 19.83 -1.85
CA LEU A 418 -25.71 19.24 -0.78
C LEU A 418 -25.54 17.73 -0.94
N GLU A 419 -26.54 16.99 -1.46
CA GLU A 419 -26.40 15.57 -1.81
C GLU A 419 -25.39 15.38 -2.94
N GLU A 420 -25.45 16.19 -4.00
CA GLU A 420 -24.49 16.18 -5.10
C GLU A 420 -23.11 16.65 -4.65
N TYR A 421 -23.03 17.64 -3.75
CA TYR A 421 -21.77 18.06 -3.10
C TYR A 421 -21.07 16.89 -2.41
N GLN A 422 -21.82 16.05 -1.69
CA GLN A 422 -21.25 14.88 -1.03
C GLN A 422 -20.62 13.91 -2.05
N VAL A 423 -21.24 13.73 -3.19
CA VAL A 423 -20.72 12.89 -4.27
C VAL A 423 -19.48 13.53 -4.90
N SER A 424 -19.50 14.81 -5.15
CA SER A 424 -18.41 15.58 -5.74
C SER A 424 -17.17 15.58 -4.83
N ILE A 425 -17.33 15.89 -3.54
CA ILE A 425 -16.20 15.87 -2.59
C ILE A 425 -15.62 14.46 -2.42
N SER A 426 -16.46 13.42 -2.53
CA SER A 426 -15.99 12.04 -2.49
C SER A 426 -15.17 11.63 -3.72
N LYS A 427 -15.27 12.39 -4.81
CA LYS A 427 -14.47 12.23 -6.03
C LYS A 427 -13.30 13.21 -6.11
N LEU A 428 -13.09 14.03 -5.08
CA LEU A 428 -12.13 15.12 -5.06
C LEU A 428 -12.32 16.14 -6.20
N ASP A 429 -13.54 16.26 -6.74
CA ASP A 429 -13.90 17.28 -7.73
C ASP A 429 -14.12 18.62 -7.04
N SER A 430 -13.04 19.36 -6.88
CA SER A 430 -13.04 20.65 -6.18
C SER A 430 -13.92 21.68 -6.89
N ALA A 431 -13.90 21.75 -8.21
CA ALA A 431 -14.67 22.73 -8.98
C ALA A 431 -16.18 22.52 -8.86
N GLU A 432 -16.66 21.30 -9.01
CA GLU A 432 -18.08 20.99 -8.84
C GLU A 432 -18.50 21.11 -7.37
N SER A 433 -17.64 20.76 -6.40
CA SER A 433 -17.88 20.97 -4.97
C SER A 433 -18.06 22.45 -4.63
N GLN A 434 -17.24 23.35 -5.18
CA GLN A 434 -17.37 24.81 -5.02
C GLN A 434 -18.72 25.30 -5.53
N LYS A 435 -19.08 24.95 -6.75
CA LYS A 435 -20.34 25.33 -7.39
C LYS A 435 -21.56 24.82 -6.62
N LEU A 436 -21.57 23.56 -6.20
CA LEU A 436 -22.69 22.96 -5.47
C LEU A 436 -22.86 23.55 -4.08
N SER A 437 -21.78 23.83 -3.36
CA SER A 437 -21.83 24.49 -2.04
C SER A 437 -22.32 25.94 -2.14
N GLU A 438 -21.91 26.68 -3.18
CA GLU A 438 -22.41 28.02 -3.47
C GLU A 438 -23.91 28.02 -3.80
N ASN A 439 -24.34 27.09 -4.64
CA ASN A 439 -25.76 26.90 -4.97
C ASN A 439 -26.59 26.61 -3.71
N ALA A 440 -26.11 25.68 -2.88
CA ALA A 440 -26.76 25.35 -1.61
C ALA A 440 -26.88 26.57 -0.70
N TYR A 441 -25.82 27.37 -0.55
CA TYR A 441 -25.86 28.63 0.18
C TYR A 441 -26.91 29.57 -0.39
N ASN A 442 -26.93 29.79 -1.71
CA ASN A 442 -27.89 30.68 -2.37
C ASN A 442 -29.32 30.19 -2.21
N HIS A 443 -29.59 28.91 -2.27
CA HIS A 443 -30.91 28.35 -2.03
C HIS A 443 -31.34 28.48 -0.55
N LEU A 444 -30.45 28.28 0.42
CA LEU A 444 -30.71 28.48 1.85
C LEU A 444 -30.97 29.96 2.18
N ALA A 445 -30.24 30.88 1.55
CA ALA A 445 -30.50 32.32 1.70
C ALA A 445 -31.89 32.73 1.14
N LYS A 446 -32.31 32.16 0.01
CA LYS A 446 -33.64 32.35 -0.54
C LYS A 446 -34.72 31.73 0.37
N LEU A 447 -34.46 30.57 0.96
CA LEU A 447 -35.28 29.91 1.94
C LEU A 447 -35.47 30.78 3.19
N GLU A 448 -34.38 31.29 3.75
CA GLU A 448 -34.41 32.21 4.91
C GLU A 448 -35.34 33.45 4.64
N LYS A 449 -35.17 34.08 3.47
CA LYS A 449 -35.95 35.19 3.04
C LYS A 449 -37.46 34.86 2.83
N SER A 450 -37.78 33.71 2.27
CA SER A 450 -39.14 33.26 2.06
C SER A 450 -39.82 32.85 3.38
N LEU A 451 -39.06 32.17 4.28
CA LEU A 451 -39.55 31.85 5.60
C LEU A 451 -39.78 33.05 6.47
N GLY A 452 -38.94 34.11 6.36
CA GLY A 452 -39.14 35.38 7.04
C GLY A 452 -40.52 36.02 6.78
N LYS A 453 -41.05 35.85 5.58
CA LYS A 453 -42.39 36.32 5.19
C LYS A 453 -43.54 35.61 5.91
N THR A 454 -43.27 34.45 6.51
CA THR A 454 -44.28 33.61 7.17
C THR A 454 -44.37 33.84 8.69
N ALA A 455 -43.52 34.71 9.25
CA ALA A 455 -43.46 34.99 10.70
C ALA A 455 -44.83 35.29 11.31
N ILE A 456 -45.63 36.08 10.62
CA ILE A 456 -46.98 36.48 11.06
C ILE A 456 -47.91 35.25 11.21
N VAL A 457 -47.81 34.29 10.31
CA VAL A 457 -48.61 33.05 10.33
C VAL A 457 -48.31 32.22 11.57
N PHE A 458 -46.98 32.05 11.88
CA PHE A 458 -46.57 31.34 13.08
C PHE A 458 -47.00 32.05 14.36
N LYS A 459 -46.94 33.37 14.37
CA LYS A 459 -47.42 34.18 15.50
C LYS A 459 -48.91 34.01 15.72
N ILE A 460 -49.71 34.07 14.67
CA ILE A 460 -51.18 33.88 14.76
C ILE A 460 -51.49 32.44 15.20
N ALA A 461 -50.69 31.46 14.79
CA ALA A 461 -50.86 30.06 15.18
C ALA A 461 -50.35 29.75 16.61
N GLY A 462 -49.82 30.72 17.35
CA GLY A 462 -49.22 30.53 18.66
C GLY A 462 -47.94 29.68 18.66
N LYS A 463 -47.23 29.62 17.52
CA LYS A 463 -46.01 28.79 17.30
C LYS A 463 -44.78 29.64 17.06
N GLU A 464 -44.68 30.79 17.69
CA GLU A 464 -43.54 31.71 17.51
C GLU A 464 -42.20 31.08 17.92
N ALA A 465 -42.18 30.31 19.00
CA ALA A 465 -40.98 29.58 19.41
C ALA A 465 -40.49 28.53 18.39
N THR A 466 -41.42 27.85 17.68
CA THR A 466 -41.12 26.94 16.59
C THR A 466 -40.54 27.72 15.41
N TYR A 467 -41.10 28.87 15.07
CA TYR A 467 -40.57 29.73 14.02
C TYR A 467 -39.14 30.19 14.30
N GLN A 468 -38.86 30.67 15.53
CA GLN A 468 -37.51 31.12 15.91
C GLN A 468 -36.52 29.97 15.84
N SER A 469 -36.86 28.80 16.37
CA SER A 469 -35.99 27.63 16.28
C SER A 469 -35.72 27.17 14.85
N LEU A 470 -36.71 27.27 13.96
CA LEU A 470 -36.55 26.96 12.55
C LEU A 470 -35.67 27.99 11.82
N MET A 471 -35.87 29.30 12.11
CA MET A 471 -35.03 30.35 11.53
C MET A 471 -33.57 30.18 11.94
N SER A 472 -33.31 29.96 13.23
CA SER A 472 -31.93 29.69 13.71
C SER A 472 -31.32 28.44 13.10
N PHE A 473 -32.10 27.39 12.84
CA PHE A 473 -31.62 26.20 12.17
C PHE A 473 -31.30 26.45 10.69
N VAL A 474 -32.13 27.21 9.96
CA VAL A 474 -31.88 27.61 8.57
C VAL A 474 -30.61 28.50 8.48
N GLU A 475 -30.46 29.44 9.41
CA GLU A 475 -29.28 30.30 9.50
C GLU A 475 -28.01 29.47 9.74
N SER A 476 -28.08 28.51 10.68
CA SER A 476 -26.97 27.57 10.91
C SER A 476 -26.63 26.79 9.65
N SER A 477 -27.63 26.27 8.94
CA SER A 477 -27.43 25.51 7.70
C SER A 477 -26.83 26.36 6.57
N LYS A 478 -27.23 27.64 6.46
CA LYS A 478 -26.69 28.61 5.52
C LYS A 478 -25.19 28.88 5.80
N ASN A 479 -24.85 29.14 7.06
CA ASN A 479 -23.48 29.34 7.48
C ASN A 479 -22.62 28.08 7.27
N PHE A 480 -23.23 26.90 7.46
CA PHE A 480 -22.54 25.64 7.17
C PHE A 480 -22.26 25.46 5.65
N ALA A 481 -23.22 25.79 4.76
CA ALA A 481 -22.99 25.75 3.32
C ALA A 481 -21.88 26.74 2.90
N SER A 482 -21.82 27.92 3.52
CA SER A 482 -20.72 28.88 3.34
C SER A 482 -19.37 28.27 3.78
N ALA A 483 -19.36 27.55 4.90
CA ALA A 483 -18.16 26.86 5.34
C ALA A 483 -17.73 25.76 4.36
N LEU A 484 -18.67 24.98 3.83
CA LEU A 484 -18.37 23.96 2.81
C LEU A 484 -17.78 24.57 1.54
N HIS A 485 -18.28 25.73 1.12
CA HIS A 485 -17.71 26.47 -0.02
C HIS A 485 -16.28 26.88 0.23
N SER A 486 -16.00 27.50 1.39
CA SER A 486 -14.63 27.87 1.78
C SER A 486 -13.72 26.66 1.93
N LEU A 487 -14.21 25.54 2.48
CA LEU A 487 -13.45 24.27 2.57
C LEU A 487 -13.09 23.74 1.17
N SER A 488 -14.00 23.82 0.21
CA SER A 488 -13.76 23.37 -1.16
C SER A 488 -12.71 24.23 -1.87
N LEU A 489 -12.76 25.57 -1.69
CA LEU A 489 -11.72 26.49 -2.19
C LEU A 489 -10.36 26.18 -1.55
N GLY A 490 -10.33 25.95 -0.25
CA GLY A 490 -9.12 25.59 0.47
C GLY A 490 -8.55 24.23 0.09
N ALA A 491 -9.39 23.28 -0.32
CA ALA A 491 -8.99 21.93 -0.69
C ALA A 491 -8.41 21.83 -2.13
N GLU A 492 -8.64 22.81 -2.98
CA GLU A 492 -8.27 22.76 -4.40
C GLU A 492 -6.77 22.44 -4.65
N PRO A 493 -5.78 23.11 -4.03
CA PRO A 493 -4.38 22.77 -4.24
C PRO A 493 -4.02 21.35 -3.77
N PHE A 494 -4.74 20.82 -2.76
CA PHE A 494 -4.54 19.47 -2.27
C PHE A 494 -5.13 18.41 -3.21
N SER A 495 -6.22 18.73 -3.94
CA SER A 495 -6.76 17.81 -4.96
C SER A 495 -5.78 17.67 -6.15
N ASN A 496 -5.07 18.72 -6.50
CA ASN A 496 -4.08 18.73 -7.57
C ASN A 496 -2.72 18.12 -7.14
N LEU A 497 -2.48 17.99 -5.83
CA LEU A 497 -1.22 17.48 -5.27
C LEU A 497 -0.91 16.06 -5.76
N TRP A 498 -1.93 15.20 -5.85
CA TRP A 498 -1.75 13.80 -6.21
C TRP A 498 -1.03 13.59 -7.53
N ASP A 499 -1.39 14.37 -8.54
CA ASP A 499 -0.76 14.26 -9.85
C ASP A 499 0.58 15.00 -9.94
N GLY A 500 0.75 16.05 -9.15
CA GLY A 500 1.95 16.89 -9.17
C GLY A 500 3.13 16.33 -8.35
N ILE A 501 2.90 15.60 -7.26
CA ILE A 501 3.96 15.12 -6.36
C ILE A 501 4.77 13.95 -6.93
N LYS A 502 4.22 13.27 -7.94
CA LYS A 502 4.89 12.16 -8.63
C LYS A 502 6.22 12.62 -9.25
N PRO A 503 7.25 11.77 -9.37
CA PRO A 503 8.53 12.14 -9.96
C PRO A 503 8.42 12.71 -11.39
N ALA A 504 7.49 12.17 -12.20
CA ALA A 504 7.20 12.63 -13.57
C ALA A 504 5.96 13.54 -13.67
N GLY A 505 5.34 13.91 -12.55
CA GLY A 505 4.11 14.70 -12.51
C GLY A 505 4.34 16.16 -12.91
N GLU A 506 3.31 16.81 -13.46
CA GLU A 506 3.31 18.26 -13.66
C GLU A 506 2.79 18.95 -12.41
N VAL A 507 3.56 19.88 -11.84
CA VAL A 507 3.16 20.64 -10.65
C VAL A 507 2.21 21.75 -11.07
N ASN A 508 0.92 21.57 -10.80
CA ASN A 508 -0.14 22.56 -11.04
C ASN A 508 -0.53 23.31 -9.76
N PHE A 509 0.36 23.35 -8.76
CA PHE A 509 0.18 24.03 -7.49
C PHE A 509 1.46 24.79 -7.11
N SER A 510 1.35 25.75 -6.21
CA SER A 510 2.47 26.60 -5.79
C SER A 510 2.41 26.85 -4.28
N ALA A 511 3.51 27.32 -3.70
CA ALA A 511 3.51 27.75 -2.30
C ALA A 511 2.43 28.81 -2.04
N GLN A 512 2.19 29.71 -3.01
CA GLN A 512 1.17 30.75 -2.90
C GLN A 512 -0.25 30.18 -2.86
N SER A 513 -0.54 29.11 -3.63
CA SER A 513 -1.86 28.47 -3.62
C SER A 513 -2.19 27.83 -2.28
N PHE A 514 -1.21 27.19 -1.62
CA PHE A 514 -1.41 26.65 -0.26
C PHE A 514 -1.57 27.76 0.81
N LYS A 515 -0.83 28.87 0.69
CA LYS A 515 -1.01 30.03 1.58
C LYS A 515 -2.40 30.65 1.41
N ALA A 516 -2.93 30.69 0.19
CA ALA A 516 -4.31 31.10 -0.06
C ALA A 516 -5.32 30.11 0.55
N SER A 517 -5.06 28.79 0.46
CA SER A 517 -5.88 27.75 1.08
C SER A 517 -6.00 27.95 2.60
N ALA A 518 -4.92 28.34 3.27
CA ALA A 518 -4.96 28.61 4.70
C ALA A 518 -5.99 29.69 5.05
N GLN A 519 -6.10 30.75 4.23
CA GLN A 519 -7.10 31.80 4.43
C GLN A 519 -8.52 31.25 4.23
N TYR A 520 -8.76 30.44 3.22
CA TYR A 520 -10.06 29.81 3.00
C TYR A 520 -10.45 28.88 4.18
N PHE A 521 -9.50 28.16 4.77
CA PHE A 521 -9.79 27.34 5.96
C PHE A 521 -10.09 28.20 7.21
N VAL A 522 -9.47 29.39 7.33
CA VAL A 522 -9.84 30.38 8.36
C VAL A 522 -11.28 30.87 8.14
N ASP A 523 -11.65 31.20 6.90
CA ASP A 523 -13.00 31.64 6.57
C ASP A 523 -14.04 30.53 6.77
N ALA A 524 -13.69 29.29 6.45
CA ALA A 524 -14.51 28.12 6.75
C ALA A 524 -14.74 27.98 8.26
N LYS A 525 -13.68 28.08 9.07
CA LYS A 525 -13.79 28.03 10.53
C LYS A 525 -14.72 29.12 11.06
N LYS A 526 -14.58 30.34 10.58
CA LYS A 526 -15.44 31.44 10.96
C LYS A 526 -16.92 31.16 10.65
N SER A 527 -17.19 30.62 9.45
CA SER A 527 -18.55 30.24 9.05
C SER A 527 -19.08 29.08 9.91
N LEU A 528 -18.25 28.11 10.30
CA LEU A 528 -18.61 27.03 11.22
C LEU A 528 -18.92 27.54 12.64
N GLU A 529 -18.20 28.53 13.13
CA GLU A 529 -18.46 29.17 14.43
C GLU A 529 -19.80 29.92 14.39
N PHE A 530 -20.12 30.62 13.30
CA PHE A 530 -21.45 31.23 13.12
C PHE A 530 -22.55 30.19 13.04
N ALA A 531 -22.32 29.08 12.32
CA ALA A 531 -23.26 27.97 12.28
C ALA A 531 -23.55 27.39 13.67
N LYS A 532 -22.48 27.20 14.47
CA LYS A 532 -22.59 26.73 15.86
C LYS A 532 -23.31 27.74 16.75
N ALA A 533 -23.02 29.04 16.63
CA ALA A 533 -23.66 30.09 17.39
C ALA A 533 -25.17 30.18 17.08
N SER A 534 -25.55 30.07 15.80
CA SER A 534 -26.96 30.05 15.39
C SER A 534 -27.70 28.82 15.94
N LEU A 535 -27.02 27.69 16.16
CA LEU A 535 -27.62 26.50 16.81
C LEU A 535 -27.96 26.75 18.29
N THR A 536 -27.29 27.65 19.01
CA THR A 536 -27.60 27.93 20.41
C THR A 536 -29.00 28.55 20.56
N GLY A 537 -29.52 29.20 19.51
CA GLY A 537 -30.89 29.73 19.45
C GLY A 537 -31.97 28.66 19.20
N VAL A 538 -31.55 27.42 18.91
CA VAL A 538 -32.47 26.32 18.61
C VAL A 538 -32.87 25.59 19.88
N LYS A 539 -34.18 25.64 20.23
CA LYS A 539 -34.73 24.80 21.27
C LYS A 539 -35.25 23.50 20.67
N LYS A 540 -34.55 22.37 20.95
CA LYS A 540 -34.82 21.05 20.35
C LYS A 540 -36.27 20.61 20.50
N GLU A 541 -36.89 20.91 21.61
CA GLU A 541 -38.31 20.61 21.89
C GLU A 541 -39.29 21.35 20.96
N HIS A 542 -38.87 22.47 20.40
CA HIS A 542 -39.68 23.26 19.48
C HIS A 542 -39.52 22.82 18.03
N LEU A 543 -38.47 22.00 17.74
CA LEU A 543 -38.29 21.44 16.40
C LEU A 543 -39.29 20.30 16.13
N PRO A 544 -39.70 20.12 14.87
CA PRO A 544 -40.48 18.97 14.46
C PRO A 544 -39.78 17.64 14.78
N LYS A 545 -40.57 16.60 15.08
CA LYS A 545 -40.04 15.27 15.43
C LYS A 545 -39.03 14.72 14.42
N SER A 546 -39.27 14.98 13.13
CA SER A 546 -38.37 14.54 12.06
C SER A 546 -36.96 15.14 12.13
N ILE A 547 -36.79 16.31 12.70
CA ILE A 547 -35.54 17.05 12.83
C ILE A 547 -34.87 16.77 14.18
N ARG A 548 -35.66 16.55 15.24
CA ARG A 548 -35.10 16.31 16.59
C ARG A 548 -34.13 15.15 16.66
N ASN A 549 -34.42 14.07 15.94
CA ASN A 549 -33.56 12.86 15.96
C ASN A 549 -32.21 13.08 15.30
N ASP A 550 -32.12 13.99 14.35
CA ASP A 550 -30.92 14.27 13.60
C ASP A 550 -30.19 15.52 14.09
N PHE A 551 -30.83 16.34 14.91
CA PHE A 551 -30.24 17.56 15.46
C PHE A 551 -28.96 17.30 16.28
N ASP A 552 -28.97 16.28 17.14
CA ASP A 552 -27.79 15.94 17.95
C ASP A 552 -26.62 15.48 17.06
N LYS A 553 -26.92 14.70 16.06
CA LYS A 553 -25.92 14.23 15.09
C LYS A 553 -25.32 15.39 14.29
N TYR A 554 -26.19 16.33 13.86
CA TYR A 554 -25.76 17.57 13.20
C TYR A 554 -24.84 18.39 14.10
N SER A 555 -25.20 18.59 15.36
CA SER A 555 -24.43 19.36 16.33
C SER A 555 -23.05 18.75 16.56
N VAL A 556 -22.99 17.42 16.69
CA VAL A 556 -21.73 16.68 16.84
C VAL A 556 -20.88 16.80 15.57
N ALA A 557 -21.49 16.67 14.40
CA ALA A 557 -20.80 16.80 13.12
C ALA A 557 -20.19 18.20 12.95
N LEU A 558 -20.97 19.23 13.22
CA LEU A 558 -20.52 20.63 13.16
C LEU A 558 -19.35 20.89 14.10
N ALA A 559 -19.44 20.41 15.35
CA ALA A 559 -18.38 20.56 16.34
C ALA A 559 -17.07 19.88 15.87
N ARG A 560 -17.16 18.68 15.33
CA ARG A 560 -16.01 17.90 14.84
C ARG A 560 -15.34 18.53 13.63
N ILE A 561 -16.11 19.04 12.67
CA ILE A 561 -15.56 19.74 11.50
C ILE A 561 -14.88 21.04 11.95
N ASN A 562 -15.49 21.78 12.87
CA ASN A 562 -14.91 23.00 13.42
C ASN A 562 -13.58 22.74 14.16
N GLU A 563 -13.50 21.68 14.94
CA GLU A 563 -12.26 21.26 15.64
C GLU A 563 -11.14 20.96 14.66
N ASN A 564 -11.43 20.25 13.55
CA ASN A 564 -10.45 19.92 12.55
C ASN A 564 -10.03 21.09 11.65
N SER A 565 -10.79 22.20 11.61
CA SER A 565 -10.47 23.36 10.77
C SER A 565 -9.14 24.03 11.16
N ASN A 566 -8.75 24.00 12.43
CA ASN A 566 -7.45 24.49 12.88
C ASN A 566 -6.29 23.67 12.31
N PHE A 567 -6.41 22.34 12.33
CA PHE A 567 -5.43 21.44 11.73
C PHE A 567 -5.27 21.73 10.22
N MET A 568 -6.38 21.86 9.49
CA MET A 568 -6.36 22.17 8.04
C MET A 568 -5.70 23.52 7.75
N THR A 569 -5.94 24.53 8.58
CA THR A 569 -5.30 25.84 8.45
C THR A 569 -3.79 25.74 8.61
N GLN A 570 -3.32 25.06 9.68
CA GLN A 570 -1.89 24.90 9.94
C GLN A 570 -1.21 24.02 8.87
N LEU A 571 -1.88 22.94 8.47
CA LEU A 571 -1.41 22.10 7.38
C LEU A 571 -1.18 22.94 6.11
N ALA A 572 -2.15 23.75 5.69
CA ALA A 572 -2.02 24.58 4.51
C ALA A 572 -0.92 25.65 4.61
N MET A 573 -0.70 26.20 5.81
CA MET A 573 0.39 27.17 6.05
C MET A 573 1.78 26.54 5.92
N GLU A 574 1.97 25.35 6.47
CA GLU A 574 3.30 24.72 6.57
C GLU A 574 3.56 23.71 5.43
N PHE A 575 2.53 23.31 4.70
CA PHE A 575 2.64 22.32 3.64
C PHE A 575 3.68 22.69 2.57
N PRO A 576 3.81 23.96 2.11
CA PRO A 576 4.86 24.33 1.18
C PRO A 576 6.28 24.03 1.66
N GLN A 577 6.53 24.25 2.96
CA GLN A 577 7.81 23.89 3.58
C GLN A 577 7.98 22.38 3.64
N ILE A 578 6.93 21.64 4.04
CA ILE A 578 6.98 20.16 4.16
C ILE A 578 7.29 19.51 2.82
N ILE A 579 6.72 19.98 1.72
CA ILE A 579 6.94 19.39 0.39
C ILE A 579 8.12 20.02 -0.38
N GLY A 580 8.93 20.84 0.26
CA GLY A 580 10.20 21.33 -0.31
C GLY A 580 10.10 22.52 -1.26
N PHE A 581 9.04 23.35 -1.19
CA PHE A 581 9.00 24.63 -1.91
C PHE A 581 9.88 25.70 -1.24
N GLU A 582 10.06 25.62 0.06
CA GLU A 582 10.86 26.55 0.85
C GLU A 582 12.22 25.93 1.25
N GLY A 583 12.84 25.18 0.36
CA GLY A 583 14.09 24.45 0.55
C GLY A 583 13.90 22.93 0.47
N ASP A 584 14.92 22.25 -0.04
CA ASP A 584 14.91 20.80 -0.20
C ASP A 584 14.64 20.12 1.15
N LYS A 585 13.84 19.07 1.14
CA LYS A 585 13.44 18.30 2.33
C LYS A 585 13.90 16.86 2.23
N ARG A 586 14.29 16.30 3.37
CA ARG A 586 14.77 14.92 3.49
C ARG A 586 14.06 14.22 4.64
N TYR A 587 13.26 13.23 4.32
CA TYR A 587 12.47 12.47 5.29
C TYR A 587 12.96 11.04 5.39
N LEU A 588 12.88 10.47 6.59
CA LEU A 588 13.13 9.07 6.85
C LEU A 588 11.79 8.35 7.03
N LEU A 589 11.55 7.32 6.24
CA LEU A 589 10.41 6.40 6.40
C LEU A 589 10.93 5.06 6.93
N LEU A 590 10.51 4.69 8.12
CA LEU A 590 10.86 3.45 8.79
C LEU A 590 9.80 2.38 8.55
N PHE A 591 10.22 1.21 8.08
CA PHE A 591 9.36 0.04 7.95
C PHE A 591 9.51 -0.85 9.18
N GLN A 592 8.48 -0.91 10.01
CA GLN A 592 8.45 -1.63 11.27
C GLN A 592 7.81 -3.02 11.10
N ASN A 593 8.52 -4.07 11.48
CA ASN A 593 7.96 -5.42 11.52
C ASN A 593 7.32 -5.69 12.88
N ASN A 594 6.01 -5.53 12.97
CA ASN A 594 5.26 -5.74 14.21
C ASN A 594 5.09 -7.22 14.60
N ASN A 595 5.45 -8.18 13.73
CA ASN A 595 5.58 -9.59 14.13
C ASN A 595 6.77 -9.81 15.07
N GLU A 596 7.70 -8.85 15.14
CA GLU A 596 8.72 -8.70 16.17
C GLU A 596 8.51 -7.34 16.84
N LEU A 597 7.53 -7.28 17.74
CA LEU A 597 7.04 -6.04 18.32
C LEU A 597 8.15 -5.29 19.06
N ARG A 598 8.21 -3.98 18.85
CA ARG A 598 9.06 -3.04 19.59
C ARG A 598 8.18 -1.90 20.15
N PRO A 599 8.66 -1.11 21.10
CA PRO A 599 7.84 -0.08 21.75
C PRO A 599 7.11 0.87 20.81
N THR A 600 7.71 1.25 19.68
CA THR A 600 7.10 2.16 18.72
C THR A 600 6.41 1.46 17.54
N GLY A 601 6.20 0.14 17.58
CA GLY A 601 5.40 -0.57 16.57
C GLY A 601 6.02 -1.84 16.02
N GLY A 602 7.35 -1.96 15.92
CA GLY A 602 7.99 -3.18 15.45
C GLY A 602 9.48 -3.04 15.21
N PHE A 603 10.13 -4.15 14.92
CA PHE A 603 11.56 -4.19 14.60
C PHE A 603 11.87 -3.38 13.35
N LEU A 604 12.90 -2.55 13.40
CA LEU A 604 13.36 -1.76 12.26
C LEU A 604 14.22 -2.62 11.33
N GLY A 605 13.64 -3.14 10.26
CA GLY A 605 14.34 -3.98 9.29
C GLY A 605 14.84 -3.22 8.07
N SER A 606 14.03 -2.28 7.58
CA SER A 606 14.30 -1.50 6.38
C SER A 606 13.84 -0.06 6.57
N TYR A 607 14.33 0.83 5.73
CA TYR A 607 13.94 2.22 5.71
C TYR A 607 13.94 2.78 4.28
N ALA A 608 13.29 3.92 4.09
CA ALA A 608 13.43 4.71 2.88
C ALA A 608 13.84 6.14 3.22
N ILE A 609 14.70 6.72 2.41
CA ILE A 609 14.99 8.14 2.41
C ILE A 609 14.22 8.76 1.25
N VAL A 610 13.34 9.70 1.59
CA VAL A 610 12.52 10.42 0.62
C VAL A 610 13.01 11.87 0.57
N GLU A 611 13.47 12.29 -0.59
CA GLU A 611 13.91 13.67 -0.85
C GLU A 611 12.86 14.40 -1.67
N LEU A 612 12.45 15.57 -1.20
CA LEU A 612 11.47 16.45 -1.86
C LEU A 612 12.13 17.76 -2.27
N LYS A 613 11.80 18.20 -3.48
CA LYS A 613 12.29 19.44 -4.04
C LYS A 613 11.22 20.10 -4.90
N ASN A 614 10.96 21.37 -4.65
CA ASN A 614 9.97 22.15 -5.41
C ASN A 614 8.61 21.44 -5.54
N GLY A 615 8.12 20.83 -4.44
CA GLY A 615 6.84 20.16 -4.40
C GLY A 615 6.81 18.76 -5.02
N LYS A 616 7.95 18.21 -5.46
CA LYS A 616 8.07 16.88 -6.07
C LYS A 616 8.96 15.95 -5.25
N ILE A 617 8.68 14.68 -5.35
CA ILE A 617 9.62 13.66 -4.91
C ILE A 617 10.77 13.63 -5.93
N SER A 618 11.96 14.05 -5.49
CA SER A 618 13.18 14.05 -6.31
C SER A 618 13.94 12.73 -6.22
N LYS A 619 13.84 12.02 -5.07
CA LYS A 619 14.50 10.74 -4.85
C LYS A 619 13.75 9.93 -3.81
N ILE A 620 13.67 8.62 -4.02
CA ILE A 620 13.33 7.63 -3.01
C ILE A 620 14.44 6.58 -3.02
N ASP A 621 15.06 6.37 -1.86
CA ASP A 621 16.15 5.42 -1.67
C ASP A 621 15.77 4.44 -0.56
N ILE A 622 15.48 3.20 -0.91
CA ILE A 622 15.04 2.17 0.05
C ILE A 622 16.23 1.26 0.35
N ASP A 623 16.53 1.07 1.64
CA ASP A 623 17.66 0.24 2.05
C ASP A 623 17.39 -0.52 3.36
N ASP A 624 18.29 -1.43 3.69
CA ASP A 624 18.28 -2.23 4.89
C ASP A 624 19.01 -1.51 6.04
N VAL A 625 18.44 -1.57 7.23
CA VAL A 625 19.01 -0.95 8.44
C VAL A 625 20.39 -1.54 8.79
N TYR A 626 20.67 -2.78 8.41
CA TYR A 626 21.99 -3.38 8.66
C TYR A 626 23.14 -2.71 7.90
N ASN A 627 22.86 -1.96 6.81
CA ASN A 627 23.90 -1.22 6.11
C ASN A 627 24.42 -0.03 6.92
N PRO A 628 23.59 0.93 7.36
CA PRO A 628 24.06 2.00 8.25
C PRO A 628 24.56 1.45 9.58
N ASP A 629 23.94 0.40 10.15
CA ASP A 629 24.45 -0.26 11.36
C ASP A 629 25.84 -0.86 11.18
N GLY A 630 26.11 -1.46 10.02
CA GLY A 630 27.46 -1.95 9.66
C GLY A 630 28.50 -0.82 9.61
N GLN A 631 28.11 0.34 9.06
CA GLN A 631 28.99 1.52 9.03
C GLN A 631 29.25 2.07 10.45
N LEU A 632 28.23 2.12 11.31
CA LEU A 632 28.38 2.50 12.71
C LEU A 632 29.33 1.55 13.45
N LYS A 633 29.18 0.24 13.23
CA LYS A 633 30.03 -0.79 13.83
C LYS A 633 31.50 -0.66 13.37
N LEU A 634 31.74 -0.40 12.09
CA LEU A 634 33.07 -0.23 11.53
C LEU A 634 33.74 1.07 11.99
N SER A 635 32.99 2.17 11.99
CA SER A 635 33.51 3.49 12.40
C SER A 635 33.59 3.67 13.91
N LYS A 636 32.86 2.82 14.68
CA LYS A 636 32.71 2.93 16.13
C LYS A 636 32.07 4.26 16.59
N ALA A 637 31.42 4.96 15.69
CA ALA A 637 30.86 6.28 15.96
C ALA A 637 29.78 6.28 17.05
N ASN A 638 29.09 5.14 17.24
CA ASN A 638 28.02 4.97 18.22
C ASN A 638 28.47 4.36 19.56
N GLU A 639 29.78 4.11 19.80
CA GLU A 639 30.26 3.52 21.06
C GLU A 639 29.87 4.34 22.32
N GLY A 640 29.68 5.66 22.18
CA GLY A 640 29.18 6.54 23.23
C GLY A 640 27.69 6.43 23.54
N ILE A 641 26.89 5.79 22.66
CA ILE A 641 25.45 5.61 22.82
C ILE A 641 25.22 4.17 23.30
N LYS A 642 25.07 4.01 24.61
CA LYS A 642 24.90 2.69 25.21
C LYS A 642 23.52 2.10 24.95
N SER A 643 23.47 0.80 24.70
CA SER A 643 22.21 0.06 24.68
C SER A 643 21.53 0.14 26.04
N PRO A 644 20.18 0.28 26.08
CA PRO A 644 19.42 0.07 27.31
C PRO A 644 19.72 -1.30 27.92
N GLU A 645 19.80 -1.38 29.27
CA GLU A 645 20.26 -2.57 29.98
C GLU A 645 19.48 -3.84 29.59
N ALA A 646 18.14 -3.71 29.39
CA ALA A 646 17.31 -4.83 28.96
C ALA A 646 17.66 -5.35 27.55
N LEU A 647 18.02 -4.45 26.62
CA LEU A 647 18.50 -4.83 25.28
C LEU A 647 19.89 -5.44 25.32
N LYS A 648 20.79 -4.85 26.13
CA LYS A 648 22.14 -5.37 26.33
C LYS A 648 22.11 -6.80 26.84
N GLN A 649 21.30 -7.07 27.87
CA GLN A 649 21.17 -8.41 28.43
C GLN A 649 20.51 -9.41 27.48
N ALA A 650 19.55 -8.96 26.64
CA ALA A 650 18.83 -9.84 25.74
C ALA A 650 19.58 -10.13 24.43
N LEU A 651 20.33 -9.17 23.90
CA LEU A 651 20.94 -9.21 22.56
C LEU A 651 22.47 -9.15 22.57
N ASP A 652 23.11 -9.01 23.76
CA ASP A 652 24.57 -8.87 23.93
C ASP A 652 25.16 -7.70 23.12
N GLU A 653 24.42 -6.58 23.06
CA GLU A 653 24.82 -5.37 22.35
C GLU A 653 25.15 -4.22 23.31
N GLU A 654 26.44 -3.86 23.41
CA GLU A 654 26.91 -2.76 24.26
C GLU A 654 26.50 -1.38 23.72
N ALA A 655 26.62 -1.17 22.41
CA ALA A 655 26.26 0.07 21.76
C ALA A 655 24.87 -0.05 21.10
N LEU A 656 24.13 1.05 21.09
CA LEU A 656 22.82 1.12 20.46
C LEU A 656 22.97 1.28 18.93
N TYR A 657 22.29 0.44 18.17
CA TYR A 657 22.21 0.46 16.73
C TYR A 657 20.84 0.93 16.27
N ILE A 658 20.74 1.39 15.01
CA ILE A 658 19.48 1.94 14.43
C ILE A 658 18.36 0.91 14.53
N ARG A 659 18.64 -0.38 14.24
CA ARG A 659 17.64 -1.45 14.27
C ARG A 659 16.91 -1.61 15.62
N ASN A 660 17.51 -1.16 16.72
CA ASN A 660 16.98 -1.22 18.08
C ASN A 660 16.77 0.18 18.73
N ALA A 661 16.97 1.26 17.96
CA ALA A 661 16.89 2.63 18.48
C ALA A 661 15.46 3.10 18.79
N ASN A 662 14.47 2.32 18.44
CA ASN A 662 13.06 2.55 18.79
C ASN A 662 12.64 1.88 20.11
N TRP A 663 13.56 1.84 21.08
CA TRP A 663 13.33 1.30 22.41
C TRP A 663 12.51 2.23 23.33
N ASN A 664 12.64 3.53 23.16
CA ASN A 664 11.82 4.47 23.93
C ASN A 664 10.35 4.36 23.48
N PRO A 665 9.37 4.22 24.41
CA PRO A 665 7.96 4.11 24.02
C PRO A 665 7.37 5.40 23.42
N SER A 666 8.05 6.54 23.58
CA SER A 666 7.73 7.76 22.86
C SER A 666 8.43 7.75 21.49
N PHE A 667 7.67 7.74 20.39
CA PHE A 667 8.26 7.74 19.07
C PHE A 667 9.06 9.00 18.75
N PRO A 668 8.66 10.23 19.14
CA PRO A 668 9.52 11.41 18.95
C PRO A 668 10.89 11.28 19.65
N ALA A 669 10.94 10.68 20.86
CA ALA A 669 12.22 10.43 21.53
C ALA A 669 13.07 9.39 20.76
N SER A 670 12.45 8.35 20.24
CA SER A 670 13.12 7.34 19.42
C SER A 670 13.57 7.91 18.07
N SER A 671 12.77 8.74 17.43
CA SER A 671 13.09 9.35 16.13
C SER A 671 14.30 10.28 16.22
N GLN A 672 14.46 11.02 17.32
CA GLN A 672 15.64 11.85 17.57
C GLN A 672 16.92 11.01 17.71
N VAL A 673 16.84 9.87 18.40
CA VAL A 673 17.99 8.94 18.53
C VAL A 673 18.34 8.37 17.16
N ILE A 674 17.34 7.93 16.39
CA ILE A 674 17.52 7.39 15.03
C ILE A 674 18.15 8.44 14.12
N ASN A 675 17.63 9.67 14.13
CA ASN A 675 18.17 10.78 13.34
C ASN A 675 19.66 11.08 13.71
N ASN A 676 20.01 11.03 14.98
CA ASN A 676 21.37 11.23 15.42
C ASN A 676 22.31 10.09 14.97
N LEU A 677 21.85 8.83 15.01
CA LEU A 677 22.62 7.69 14.51
C LEU A 677 22.85 7.80 13.00
N PHE A 678 21.84 8.19 12.23
CA PHE A 678 22.01 8.43 10.79
C PHE A 678 22.98 9.59 10.50
N LYS A 679 22.94 10.67 11.31
CA LYS A 679 23.93 11.75 11.18
C LYS A 679 25.37 11.29 11.40
N MET A 680 25.59 10.26 12.22
CA MET A 680 26.93 9.67 12.42
C MET A 680 27.38 8.85 11.20
N VAL A 681 26.42 8.36 10.38
CA VAL A 681 26.69 7.57 9.18
C VAL A 681 27.03 8.45 7.98
N ASP A 682 26.18 9.43 7.66
CA ASP A 682 26.29 10.20 6.41
C ASP A 682 26.47 11.73 6.61
N GLY A 683 26.58 12.19 7.86
CA GLY A 683 26.72 13.60 8.22
C GLY A 683 25.45 14.44 8.03
N LYS A 684 24.33 13.82 7.59
CA LYS A 684 23.08 14.50 7.27
C LYS A 684 21.97 14.08 8.22
N GLY A 685 21.11 15.02 8.57
CA GLY A 685 19.88 14.74 9.31
C GLY A 685 18.67 14.67 8.40
N PHE A 686 17.54 14.50 9.06
CA PHE A 686 16.22 14.50 8.42
C PHE A 686 15.40 15.71 8.88
N ASP A 687 14.42 16.11 8.09
CA ASP A 687 13.41 17.13 8.45
C ASP A 687 12.22 16.50 9.19
N GLY A 688 12.13 15.17 9.20
CA GLY A 688 11.15 14.40 9.94
C GLY A 688 11.32 12.91 9.73
N VAL A 689 10.67 12.14 10.60
CA VAL A 689 10.68 10.67 10.58
C VAL A 689 9.24 10.18 10.55
N PHE A 690 8.97 9.27 9.63
CA PHE A 690 7.70 8.55 9.51
C PHE A 690 7.96 7.08 9.83
N ALA A 691 7.03 6.43 10.47
CA ALA A 691 7.09 4.99 10.67
C ALA A 691 5.77 4.34 10.26
N VAL A 692 5.86 3.20 9.61
CA VAL A 692 4.71 2.40 9.17
C VAL A 692 4.94 0.95 9.53
N ASP A 693 3.86 0.23 9.85
CA ASP A 693 3.90 -1.18 10.19
C ASP A 693 3.23 -2.07 9.14
N LEU A 694 3.25 -3.38 9.34
CA LEU A 694 2.65 -4.35 8.42
C LEU A 694 1.12 -4.27 8.37
N TYR A 695 0.45 -3.79 9.42
CA TYR A 695 -1.01 -3.60 9.39
C TYR A 695 -1.38 -2.49 8.42
N PHE A 696 -0.66 -1.37 8.45
CA PHE A 696 -0.82 -0.33 7.44
C PHE A 696 -0.54 -0.86 6.02
N ALA A 697 0.55 -1.63 5.83
CA ALA A 697 0.89 -2.20 4.53
C ALA A 697 -0.23 -3.13 4.00
N ARG A 698 -0.81 -3.96 4.86
CA ARG A 698 -1.96 -4.82 4.55
C ARG A 698 -3.19 -4.00 4.15
N ASP A 699 -3.52 -2.97 4.94
CA ASP A 699 -4.71 -2.15 4.71
C ASP A 699 -4.55 -1.28 3.45
N LEU A 700 -3.33 -0.80 3.18
CA LEU A 700 -2.98 -0.14 1.92
C LEU A 700 -3.16 -1.10 0.72
N LEU A 701 -2.70 -2.35 0.86
CA LEU A 701 -2.85 -3.37 -0.17
C LEU A 701 -4.33 -3.65 -0.51
N SER A 702 -5.24 -3.52 0.47
CA SER A 702 -6.68 -3.65 0.23
C SER A 702 -7.24 -2.57 -0.73
N VAL A 703 -6.58 -1.42 -0.83
CA VAL A 703 -6.97 -0.31 -1.72
C VAL A 703 -6.30 -0.40 -3.09
N ILE A 704 -4.99 -0.66 -3.10
CA ILE A 704 -4.22 -0.72 -4.35
C ILE A 704 -4.44 -2.04 -5.09
N GLY A 705 -4.97 -3.07 -4.43
CA GLY A 705 -5.18 -4.40 -4.98
C GLY A 705 -3.95 -5.30 -4.88
N PRO A 706 -4.07 -6.55 -5.35
CA PRO A 706 -2.96 -7.50 -5.38
C PRO A 706 -1.77 -6.98 -6.17
N LEU A 707 -0.56 -7.28 -5.69
CA LEU A 707 0.69 -6.86 -6.33
C LEU A 707 1.47 -8.06 -6.83
N TYR A 708 1.79 -8.08 -8.10
CA TYR A 708 2.70 -9.07 -8.64
C TYR A 708 4.14 -8.57 -8.54
N LEU A 709 4.95 -9.26 -7.75
CA LEU A 709 6.37 -8.98 -7.59
C LEU A 709 7.16 -9.80 -8.61
N THR A 710 7.49 -9.19 -9.73
CA THR A 710 8.21 -9.83 -10.84
C THR A 710 9.53 -10.44 -10.39
N ALA A 711 10.22 -9.80 -9.45
CA ALA A 711 11.48 -10.27 -8.90
C ALA A 711 11.36 -11.60 -8.12
N TYR A 712 10.16 -11.96 -7.69
CA TYR A 712 9.86 -13.15 -6.89
C TYR A 712 8.85 -14.07 -7.58
N GLU A 713 8.36 -13.66 -8.75
CA GLU A 713 7.31 -14.34 -9.51
C GLU A 713 6.08 -14.66 -8.66
N GLU A 714 5.73 -13.75 -7.78
CA GLU A 714 4.76 -13.99 -6.74
C GLU A 714 3.73 -12.86 -6.65
N GLU A 715 2.47 -13.26 -6.46
CA GLU A 715 1.39 -12.33 -6.18
C GLU A 715 1.22 -12.14 -4.67
N ILE A 716 1.34 -10.88 -4.23
CA ILE A 716 1.10 -10.51 -2.84
C ILE A 716 -0.31 -9.96 -2.71
N ARG A 717 -1.11 -10.61 -1.86
CA ARG A 717 -2.48 -10.27 -1.52
C ARG A 717 -2.60 -9.99 -0.03
N VAL A 718 -3.72 -9.40 0.36
CA VAL A 718 -4.04 -9.09 1.76
C VAL A 718 -3.94 -10.33 2.67
N ASP A 719 -4.34 -11.50 2.16
CA ASP A 719 -4.38 -12.77 2.91
C ASP A 719 -3.02 -13.45 3.04
N ASN A 720 -2.08 -13.24 2.12
CA ASN A 720 -0.78 -13.89 2.14
C ASN A 720 0.41 -12.97 2.49
N MET A 721 0.21 -11.64 2.52
CA MET A 721 1.29 -10.67 2.66
C MET A 721 2.20 -10.94 3.87
N TYR A 722 1.61 -11.26 5.04
CA TYR A 722 2.41 -11.53 6.24
C TYR A 722 3.25 -12.79 6.11
N GLU A 723 2.66 -13.87 5.61
CA GLU A 723 3.33 -15.14 5.41
C GLU A 723 4.49 -15.00 4.42
N ARG A 724 4.25 -14.28 3.31
CA ARG A 724 5.26 -14.09 2.27
C ARG A 724 6.37 -13.12 2.71
N ALA A 725 6.02 -12.02 3.37
CA ALA A 725 7.00 -11.13 3.96
C ALA A 725 7.90 -11.86 4.96
N GLN A 726 7.32 -12.77 5.72
CA GLN A 726 8.03 -13.60 6.67
C GLN A 726 8.95 -14.62 5.97
N PHE A 727 8.42 -15.35 5.00
CA PHE A 727 9.16 -16.34 4.24
C PHE A 727 10.43 -15.74 3.61
N HIS A 728 10.29 -14.63 2.89
CA HIS A 728 11.42 -13.99 2.22
C HIS A 728 12.38 -13.26 3.16
N SER A 729 11.93 -12.86 4.35
CA SER A 729 12.82 -12.25 5.34
C SER A 729 13.84 -13.22 5.89
N ASP A 730 13.52 -14.50 5.95
CA ASP A 730 14.27 -15.46 6.75
C ASP A 730 14.88 -16.63 5.97
N PHE A 731 14.25 -17.09 4.86
CA PHE A 731 14.79 -18.20 4.06
C PHE A 731 15.91 -17.77 3.11
N ASP A 732 15.91 -16.51 2.66
CA ASP A 732 16.95 -16.00 1.77
C ASP A 732 18.18 -15.45 2.52
N PHE A 733 18.26 -15.62 3.84
CA PHE A 733 19.36 -15.11 4.63
C PHE A 733 20.59 -16.00 4.50
N LYS A 734 21.61 -15.52 3.77
CA LYS A 734 23.02 -15.94 3.90
C LYS A 734 23.82 -14.75 4.40
N GLU A 735 24.51 -14.92 5.53
CA GLU A 735 25.37 -13.90 6.13
C GLU A 735 26.35 -13.36 5.07
N GLY A 736 26.26 -12.07 4.77
CA GLY A 736 27.08 -11.42 3.74
C GLY A 736 26.51 -11.35 2.32
N VAL A 737 25.26 -11.80 2.08
CA VAL A 737 24.58 -11.72 0.79
C VAL A 737 23.26 -10.96 0.90
N SER A 738 23.04 -10.04 -0.03
CA SER A 738 22.01 -9.00 -0.05
C SER A 738 20.56 -9.45 -0.32
N SER A 739 20.20 -10.69 -0.12
CA SER A 739 18.90 -11.26 -0.51
C SER A 739 17.75 -10.88 0.43
N LYS A 740 17.99 -10.70 1.73
CA LYS A 740 17.01 -10.21 2.69
C LYS A 740 16.50 -8.81 2.34
N LYS A 741 17.31 -8.02 1.66
CA LYS A 741 17.01 -6.68 1.15
C LYS A 741 15.91 -6.65 0.11
N ALA A 742 15.87 -7.67 -0.73
CA ALA A 742 15.13 -7.57 -1.97
C ALA A 742 13.62 -7.52 -1.72
N PHE A 743 13.06 -8.42 -0.89
CA PHE A 743 11.61 -8.55 -0.81
C PHE A 743 10.91 -7.31 -0.25
N MET A 744 11.28 -6.85 0.94
CA MET A 744 10.62 -5.67 1.54
C MET A 744 10.88 -4.40 0.73
N THR A 745 12.06 -4.27 0.12
CA THR A 745 12.39 -3.16 -0.78
C THR A 745 11.57 -3.23 -2.06
N VAL A 746 11.46 -4.41 -2.68
CA VAL A 746 10.67 -4.60 -3.91
C VAL A 746 9.18 -4.44 -3.61
N LEU A 747 8.67 -5.02 -2.52
CA LEU A 747 7.28 -4.85 -2.10
C LEU A 747 6.98 -3.38 -1.81
N GLY A 748 7.79 -2.70 -1.01
CA GLY A 748 7.61 -1.28 -0.69
C GLY A 748 7.69 -0.39 -1.92
N GLY A 749 8.64 -0.63 -2.81
CA GLY A 749 8.75 0.06 -4.10
C GLY A 749 7.53 -0.15 -4.99
N LYS A 750 7.05 -1.39 -5.08
CA LYS A 750 5.86 -1.72 -5.89
C LYS A 750 4.57 -1.15 -5.27
N MET A 751 4.46 -1.14 -3.95
CA MET A 751 3.36 -0.47 -3.25
C MET A 751 3.34 1.03 -3.55
N LEU A 752 4.49 1.70 -3.46
CA LEU A 752 4.60 3.13 -3.78
C LEU A 752 4.25 3.42 -5.24
N GLU A 753 4.76 2.62 -6.18
CA GLU A 753 4.41 2.71 -7.60
C GLU A 753 2.90 2.58 -7.80
N SER A 754 2.28 1.58 -7.18
CA SER A 754 0.85 1.33 -7.27
C SER A 754 0.01 2.45 -6.63
N VAL A 755 0.47 2.99 -5.49
CA VAL A 755 -0.13 4.18 -4.87
C VAL A 755 -0.11 5.36 -5.83
N PHE A 756 1.03 5.67 -6.45
CA PHE A 756 1.13 6.78 -7.42
C PHE A 756 0.34 6.55 -8.72
N SER A 757 0.02 5.31 -9.02
CA SER A 757 -0.76 4.92 -10.20
C SER A 757 -2.26 4.76 -9.91
N LEU A 758 -2.68 5.01 -8.66
CA LEU A 758 -4.09 4.87 -8.28
C LEU A 758 -5.00 5.78 -9.10
N PRO A 759 -6.13 5.24 -9.59
CA PRO A 759 -7.19 6.04 -10.20
C PRO A 759 -7.78 7.04 -9.18
N GLN A 760 -8.25 8.18 -9.68
CA GLN A 760 -8.75 9.26 -8.84
C GLN A 760 -9.93 8.83 -7.94
N ASP A 761 -10.78 7.92 -8.40
CA ASP A 761 -11.90 7.36 -7.63
C ASP A 761 -11.48 6.50 -6.44
N LYS A 762 -10.23 6.02 -6.39
CA LYS A 762 -9.66 5.25 -5.29
C LYS A 762 -8.98 6.11 -4.21
N ILE A 763 -8.68 7.37 -4.50
CA ILE A 763 -7.99 8.27 -3.56
C ILE A 763 -8.78 8.45 -2.24
N PRO A 764 -10.12 8.58 -2.22
CA PRO A 764 -10.86 8.63 -0.96
C PRO A 764 -10.68 7.38 -0.10
N SER A 765 -10.60 6.20 -0.70
CA SER A 765 -10.33 4.95 0.01
C SER A 765 -8.91 4.94 0.60
N LEU A 766 -7.93 5.44 -0.14
CA LEU A 766 -6.57 5.62 0.36
C LEU A 766 -6.52 6.58 1.55
N LEU A 767 -7.18 7.74 1.46
CA LEU A 767 -7.23 8.71 2.56
C LEU A 767 -7.91 8.13 3.81
N ASN A 768 -8.92 7.28 3.64
CA ASN A 768 -9.56 6.58 4.74
C ASN A 768 -8.61 5.59 5.43
N VAL A 769 -7.85 4.83 4.65
CA VAL A 769 -6.83 3.91 5.20
C VAL A 769 -5.74 4.69 5.92
N LEU A 770 -5.25 5.78 5.34
CA LEU A 770 -4.25 6.64 5.98
C LEU A 770 -4.76 7.20 7.32
N TYR A 771 -5.97 7.77 7.33
CA TYR A 771 -6.57 8.32 8.54
C TYR A 771 -6.78 7.25 9.61
N ALA A 772 -7.37 6.12 9.25
CA ALA A 772 -7.60 5.00 10.17
C ALA A 772 -6.27 4.47 10.74
N SER A 773 -5.23 4.39 9.92
CA SER A 773 -3.90 3.93 10.34
C SER A 773 -3.21 4.92 11.27
N LEU A 774 -3.42 6.22 11.09
CA LEU A 774 -2.95 7.26 12.03
C LEU A 774 -3.68 7.14 13.38
N GLU A 775 -5.01 7.03 13.39
CA GLU A 775 -5.82 6.87 14.61
C GLU A 775 -5.47 5.57 15.36
N GLN A 776 -5.11 4.52 14.63
CA GLN A 776 -4.71 3.23 15.20
C GLN A 776 -3.21 3.13 15.46
N LYS A 777 -2.43 4.18 15.20
CA LYS A 777 -0.97 4.21 15.38
C LYS A 777 -0.22 3.14 14.59
N HIS A 778 -0.74 2.81 13.39
CA HIS A 778 -0.03 2.01 12.38
C HIS A 778 0.83 2.90 11.46
N ILE A 779 0.58 4.21 11.49
CA ILE A 779 1.44 5.26 10.95
C ILE A 779 1.79 6.20 12.11
N LEU A 780 3.06 6.53 12.25
CA LEU A 780 3.55 7.54 13.19
C LEU A 780 4.29 8.63 12.42
N ILE A 781 4.14 9.88 12.86
CA ILE A 781 4.71 11.05 12.19
C ILE A 781 5.41 11.94 13.22
N ASP A 782 6.70 12.21 13.03
CA ASP A 782 7.45 13.21 13.79
C ASP A 782 8.12 14.19 12.81
N LEU A 783 7.62 15.41 12.75
CA LEU A 783 8.12 16.50 11.90
C LEU A 783 8.98 17.45 12.73
N PHE A 784 10.20 17.67 12.33
CA PHE A 784 11.13 18.51 13.07
C PHE A 784 10.96 19.99 12.72
N GLY A 785 10.83 20.84 13.75
CA GLY A 785 10.84 22.30 13.57
C GLY A 785 9.60 22.87 12.89
N THR A 786 8.46 22.18 12.92
CA THR A 786 7.17 22.64 12.39
C THR A 786 6.15 22.88 13.51
N HIS A 787 5.24 23.85 13.34
CA HIS A 787 4.13 24.05 14.30
C HIS A 787 3.07 22.95 14.16
N LEU A 788 3.02 22.25 13.01
CA LEU A 788 2.12 21.13 12.76
C LEU A 788 2.37 19.97 13.73
N SER A 789 3.63 19.81 14.21
CA SER A 789 4.01 18.79 15.21
C SER A 789 3.15 18.81 16.45
N LYS A 790 2.75 20.00 16.90
CA LYS A 790 1.84 20.13 18.04
C LYS A 790 0.49 19.48 17.79
N TYR A 791 -0.10 19.73 16.63
CA TYR A 791 -1.41 19.14 16.26
C TYR A 791 -1.31 17.62 16.05
N ILE A 792 -0.19 17.16 15.49
CA ILE A 792 0.10 15.73 15.33
C ILE A 792 0.16 15.07 16.71
N ALA A 793 0.83 15.70 17.67
CA ALA A 793 0.92 15.22 19.07
C ALA A 793 -0.45 15.26 19.78
N GLU A 794 -1.24 16.33 19.63
CA GLU A 794 -2.59 16.44 20.19
C GLU A 794 -3.53 15.33 19.70
N LYS A 795 -3.33 14.85 18.45
CA LYS A 795 -4.05 13.69 17.88
C LYS A 795 -3.43 12.34 18.28
N GLY A 796 -2.26 12.33 18.90
CA GLY A 796 -1.51 11.13 19.25
C GLY A 796 -0.90 10.41 18.03
N TRP A 797 -0.84 11.06 16.88
CA TRP A 797 -0.31 10.49 15.62
C TRP A 797 1.21 10.42 15.59
N ASP A 798 1.88 11.12 16.51
CA ASP A 798 3.31 11.02 16.73
C ASP A 798 3.73 9.86 17.64
N GLY A 799 2.75 9.15 18.24
CA GLY A 799 3.05 8.07 19.19
C GLY A 799 3.81 8.54 20.45
N SER A 800 3.73 9.82 20.79
CA SER A 800 4.26 10.34 22.06
C SER A 800 3.48 9.79 23.26
N LEU A 801 4.06 9.92 24.45
CA LEU A 801 3.33 9.64 25.69
C LEU A 801 2.25 10.71 25.86
N LEU A 802 0.99 10.29 25.94
CA LEU A 802 -0.12 11.21 26.10
C LEU A 802 0.01 11.98 27.42
N ASP A 803 -0.28 13.27 27.38
CA ASP A 803 -0.24 14.10 28.59
C ASP A 803 -1.52 13.93 29.40
N ALA A 804 -1.49 13.05 30.41
CA ALA A 804 -2.58 12.87 31.35
C ALA A 804 -2.54 13.96 32.45
N PRO A 805 -3.65 14.69 32.69
CA PRO A 805 -3.78 15.58 33.86
C PRO A 805 -3.55 14.81 35.16
N ALA A 806 -3.15 15.50 36.22
CA ALA A 806 -2.85 14.88 37.51
C ALA A 806 -4.07 14.24 38.21
N ASP A 807 -5.28 14.59 37.78
CA ASP A 807 -6.55 14.00 38.22
C ASP A 807 -7.07 12.90 37.32
N ASN A 808 -6.23 12.43 36.38
CA ASN A 808 -6.54 11.31 35.50
C ASN A 808 -5.63 10.12 35.81
N ASP A 809 -6.20 8.95 35.86
CA ASP A 809 -5.44 7.72 35.83
C ASP A 809 -4.85 7.49 34.43
N TYR A 810 -3.72 6.82 34.37
CA TYR A 810 -3.02 6.54 33.12
C TYR A 810 -2.56 5.11 33.07
N LEU A 811 -2.76 4.47 31.96
CA LEU A 811 -2.31 3.10 31.73
C LEU A 811 -1.74 2.97 30.29
N TYR A 812 -0.49 2.53 30.19
CA TYR A 812 0.12 2.22 28.90
C TYR A 812 0.98 0.98 29.01
N ILE A 813 0.58 -0.10 28.37
CA ILE A 813 1.30 -1.36 28.32
C ILE A 813 2.22 -1.34 27.09
N VAL A 814 3.52 -1.54 27.32
CA VAL A 814 4.54 -1.53 26.28
C VAL A 814 5.23 -2.89 26.27
N ASN A 815 5.00 -3.63 25.22
CA ASN A 815 5.63 -4.91 24.96
C ASN A 815 6.82 -4.74 24.02
N ALA A 816 7.93 -5.43 24.33
CA ALA A 816 9.11 -5.45 23.48
C ALA A 816 9.59 -6.89 23.32
N ASN A 817 9.41 -7.46 22.13
CA ASN A 817 9.94 -8.78 21.81
C ASN A 817 11.47 -8.70 21.69
N VAL A 818 12.18 -9.26 22.65
CA VAL A 818 13.64 -9.32 22.69
C VAL A 818 14.19 -10.71 22.34
N GLY A 819 13.35 -11.58 21.81
CA GLY A 819 13.72 -12.96 21.44
C GLY A 819 14.30 -13.10 20.03
N GLY A 820 14.29 -12.06 19.21
CA GLY A 820 14.75 -12.13 17.82
C GLY A 820 13.88 -13.03 16.91
N THR A 821 12.69 -13.38 17.36
CA THR A 821 11.74 -14.24 16.64
C THR A 821 10.46 -13.46 16.27
N LYS A 822 9.71 -13.97 15.31
CA LYS A 822 8.45 -13.36 14.86
C LYS A 822 7.24 -13.90 15.64
N SER A 823 7.45 -14.24 16.91
CA SER A 823 6.46 -14.88 17.76
C SER A 823 5.20 -14.03 17.99
N ASN A 824 5.25 -12.69 17.84
CA ASN A 824 4.07 -11.84 17.97
C ASN A 824 2.95 -12.19 16.97
N TYR A 825 3.26 -12.83 15.83
CA TYR A 825 2.25 -13.32 14.90
C TYR A 825 1.33 -14.39 15.54
N TYR A 826 1.86 -15.15 16.48
CA TYR A 826 1.16 -16.25 17.14
C TYR A 826 0.66 -15.91 18.54
N VAL A 827 1.07 -14.77 19.10
CA VAL A 827 0.73 -14.38 20.46
C VAL A 827 -0.56 -13.55 20.47
N LYS A 828 -1.54 -14.02 21.25
CA LYS A 828 -2.76 -13.29 21.57
C LYS A 828 -2.60 -12.61 22.92
N ASN A 829 -2.97 -11.33 22.98
CA ASN A 829 -2.92 -10.52 24.19
C ASN A 829 -4.34 -10.25 24.70
N SER A 830 -4.51 -10.31 26.02
CA SER A 830 -5.71 -9.82 26.70
C SER A 830 -5.32 -9.07 27.95
N MET A 831 -6.01 -8.00 28.27
CA MET A 831 -5.68 -7.10 29.34
C MET A 831 -6.93 -6.82 30.18
N ASN A 832 -6.87 -7.13 31.48
CA ASN A 832 -7.92 -6.87 32.44
C ASN A 832 -7.42 -5.81 33.42
N TYR A 833 -8.11 -4.68 33.51
CA TYR A 833 -7.79 -3.62 34.46
C TYR A 833 -8.98 -3.33 35.36
N ALA A 834 -8.79 -3.48 36.67
CA ALA A 834 -9.82 -3.24 37.66
C ALA A 834 -9.34 -2.15 38.64
N VAL A 835 -10.22 -1.21 38.97
CA VAL A 835 -9.96 -0.14 39.94
C VAL A 835 -11.03 -0.21 41.03
N SER A 836 -10.58 -0.23 42.28
CA SER A 836 -11.47 -0.28 43.44
C SER A 836 -10.88 0.46 44.64
N SER A 837 -11.74 0.86 45.58
CA SER A 837 -11.28 1.37 46.88
C SER A 837 -11.42 0.25 47.92
N LYS A 838 -10.32 -0.11 48.59
CA LYS A 838 -10.33 -1.16 49.62
C LYS A 838 -10.43 -0.60 51.03
N THR A 839 -10.18 0.66 51.20
CA THR A 839 -10.00 1.27 52.55
C THR A 839 -10.90 2.49 52.75
N SER A 840 -11.20 2.78 54.00
CA SER A 840 -12.04 3.95 54.35
C SER A 840 -11.33 5.27 54.09
N ASP A 841 -10.03 5.28 53.78
CA ASP A 841 -9.21 6.45 53.46
C ASP A 841 -9.43 6.93 52.00
N GLY A 842 -10.16 6.17 51.18
CA GLY A 842 -10.46 6.56 49.80
C GLY A 842 -9.35 6.29 48.77
N VAL A 843 -8.25 5.67 49.15
CA VAL A 843 -7.18 5.31 48.21
C VAL A 843 -7.73 4.31 47.18
N LEU A 844 -7.56 4.64 45.92
CA LEU A 844 -7.90 3.73 44.80
C LEU A 844 -6.74 2.78 44.54
N ARG A 845 -7.09 1.54 44.29
CA ARG A 845 -6.13 0.48 43.90
C ARG A 845 -6.44 -0.03 42.52
N GLY A 846 -5.41 -0.07 41.65
CA GLY A 846 -5.42 -0.70 40.35
C GLY A 846 -4.93 -2.15 40.43
N GLU A 847 -5.65 -3.04 39.81
CA GLU A 847 -5.27 -4.45 39.58
C GLU A 847 -5.25 -4.70 38.09
N LEU A 848 -4.06 -4.94 37.52
CA LEU A 848 -3.85 -5.17 36.10
C LEU A 848 -3.38 -6.61 35.89
N GLU A 849 -4.12 -7.34 35.10
CA GLU A 849 -3.73 -8.66 34.58
C GLU A 849 -3.45 -8.57 33.10
N LEU A 850 -2.26 -8.97 32.68
CA LEU A 850 -1.81 -9.10 31.30
C LEU A 850 -1.70 -10.57 30.94
N ILE A 851 -2.48 -11.01 29.98
CA ILE A 851 -2.56 -12.42 29.59
C ILE A 851 -1.92 -12.53 28.20
N TYR A 852 -0.93 -13.40 28.08
CA TYR A 852 -0.23 -13.72 26.84
C TYR A 852 -0.42 -15.20 26.51
N GLU A 853 -0.95 -15.50 25.35
CA GLU A 853 -1.17 -16.86 24.85
C GLU A 853 -0.42 -17.07 23.55
N ASN A 854 0.62 -17.91 23.57
CA ASN A 854 1.34 -18.28 22.36
C ASN A 854 0.66 -19.48 21.69
N THR A 855 -0.07 -19.22 20.62
CA THR A 855 -0.89 -20.21 19.91
C THR A 855 -0.09 -21.07 18.92
N GLN A 856 1.21 -20.85 18.78
CA GLN A 856 2.05 -21.68 17.92
C GLN A 856 2.09 -23.12 18.39
N LYS A 857 2.07 -24.08 17.45
CA LYS A 857 1.99 -25.52 17.80
C LYS A 857 3.29 -26.08 18.36
N ASP A 858 4.41 -25.58 17.87
CA ASP A 858 5.75 -26.02 18.26
C ASP A 858 6.74 -24.85 18.24
N ALA A 859 7.99 -25.09 18.61
CA ALA A 859 9.02 -24.06 18.63
C ALA A 859 9.68 -23.83 17.27
N SER A 860 9.04 -24.26 16.18
CA SER A 860 9.59 -24.08 14.84
C SER A 860 9.62 -22.62 14.42
N TRP A 861 10.62 -22.31 13.63
CA TRP A 861 10.74 -21.03 12.98
C TRP A 861 9.48 -20.75 12.06
N PRO A 862 8.95 -19.51 11.93
CA PRO A 862 9.51 -18.22 12.34
C PRO A 862 9.17 -17.78 13.77
N GLY A 863 8.34 -18.50 14.46
CA GLY A 863 7.96 -18.23 15.83
C GLY A 863 8.94 -18.78 16.87
N GLY A 864 8.39 -19.45 17.86
CA GLY A 864 9.12 -20.01 18.98
C GLY A 864 8.72 -19.34 20.30
N PRO A 865 9.57 -19.45 21.35
CA PRO A 865 9.30 -18.78 22.60
C PRO A 865 9.21 -17.26 22.44
N TYR A 866 8.12 -16.70 22.92
CA TYR A 866 7.95 -15.26 22.99
C TYR A 866 8.68 -14.71 24.20
N LYS A 867 9.83 -14.06 23.97
CA LYS A 867 10.59 -13.38 25.02
C LYS A 867 10.21 -11.91 25.00
N ASN A 868 9.45 -11.48 25.98
CA ASN A 868 8.87 -10.15 26.02
C ASN A 868 9.37 -9.36 27.24
N TYR A 869 9.88 -8.18 27.00
CA TYR A 869 10.16 -7.21 28.06
C TYR A 869 8.93 -6.30 28.22
N VAL A 870 8.16 -6.53 29.28
CA VAL A 870 6.92 -5.82 29.56
C VAL A 870 7.21 -4.58 30.38
N ARG A 871 6.69 -3.42 29.97
CA ARG A 871 6.70 -2.18 30.76
C ARG A 871 5.26 -1.70 30.92
N VAL A 872 4.84 -1.46 32.14
CA VAL A 872 3.51 -0.93 32.47
C VAL A 872 3.70 0.48 33.01
N LEU A 873 3.36 1.48 32.18
CA LEU A 873 3.41 2.87 32.55
C LEU A 873 2.09 3.27 33.21
N VAL A 874 2.16 3.79 34.42
CA VAL A 874 1.02 4.19 35.25
C VAL A 874 1.16 5.64 35.70
N ALA A 875 0.07 6.23 36.22
CA ALA A 875 0.07 7.59 36.74
C ALA A 875 1.24 7.83 37.73
N ASP A 876 1.83 9.01 37.66
CA ASP A 876 2.97 9.36 38.53
C ASP A 876 2.60 9.28 40.02
N GLY A 877 3.50 8.71 40.82
CA GLY A 877 3.26 8.48 42.24
C GLY A 877 2.49 7.20 42.56
N SER A 878 2.11 6.40 41.59
CA SER A 878 1.55 5.04 41.83
C SER A 878 2.59 4.16 42.53
N LYS A 879 2.15 3.35 43.49
CA LYS A 879 3.01 2.50 44.33
C LYS A 879 2.67 1.04 44.12
N LEU A 880 3.60 0.24 43.60
CA LEU A 880 3.43 -1.20 43.48
C LEU A 880 3.20 -1.83 44.85
N THR A 881 2.20 -2.67 45.00
CA THR A 881 1.83 -3.39 46.23
C THR A 881 1.84 -4.90 46.09
N GLY A 882 1.90 -5.42 44.87
CA GLY A 882 2.00 -6.84 44.57
C GLY A 882 2.30 -7.09 43.10
N ALA A 883 3.02 -8.16 42.80
CA ALA A 883 3.29 -8.63 41.46
C ALA A 883 3.39 -10.15 41.43
N PHE A 884 2.70 -10.78 40.50
CA PHE A 884 2.64 -12.24 40.39
C PHE A 884 2.77 -12.67 38.94
N LEU A 885 3.43 -13.81 38.73
CA LEU A 885 3.51 -14.49 37.45
C LEU A 885 2.83 -15.85 37.54
N MET A 886 1.81 -16.06 36.75
CA MET A 886 1.08 -17.32 36.64
C MET A 886 1.37 -17.93 35.28
N GLY A 887 1.77 -19.20 35.23
CA GLY A 887 2.03 -19.93 34.01
C GLY A 887 1.31 -21.27 34.00
N GLY A 888 1.00 -21.79 32.79
CA GLY A 888 0.35 -23.07 32.60
C GLY A 888 -0.90 -23.00 31.72
N ARG A 889 -1.40 -24.17 31.29
CA ARG A 889 -2.51 -24.27 30.33
C ARG A 889 -3.86 -23.71 30.84
N GLU A 890 -3.96 -23.45 32.14
CA GLU A 890 -5.19 -22.94 32.79
C GLU A 890 -4.85 -21.70 33.65
N ALA A 891 -4.68 -20.52 33.00
CA ALA A 891 -4.80 -19.30 33.73
C ALA A 891 -6.30 -19.03 33.93
N ALA A 892 -6.78 -19.12 35.16
CA ALA A 892 -8.18 -18.84 35.49
C ALA A 892 -8.49 -17.37 35.19
N LEU A 893 -9.60 -17.11 34.50
CA LEU A 893 -10.12 -15.76 34.32
C LEU A 893 -10.47 -15.18 35.71
N ILE A 894 -9.86 -14.04 36.02
CA ILE A 894 -10.19 -13.28 37.22
C ILE A 894 -11.60 -12.71 37.04
N GLU A 895 -12.57 -13.23 37.77
CA GLU A 895 -13.96 -12.81 37.65
C GLU A 895 -14.28 -11.57 38.48
N LYS A 896 -13.55 -11.33 39.57
CA LYS A 896 -13.73 -10.17 40.47
C LYS A 896 -12.40 -9.58 40.91
N PRO A 897 -12.33 -8.26 41.19
CA PRO A 897 -11.11 -7.64 41.71
C PRO A 897 -10.58 -8.27 43.01
N SER A 898 -11.44 -8.84 43.82
CA SER A 898 -11.08 -9.55 45.07
C SER A 898 -10.39 -10.88 44.84
N ASP A 899 -10.50 -11.47 43.64
CA ASP A 899 -10.05 -12.83 43.37
C ASP A 899 -8.53 -12.87 43.05
N VAL A 900 -7.94 -11.71 42.70
CA VAL A 900 -6.48 -11.60 42.43
C VAL A 900 -5.63 -11.96 43.67
N MET A 901 -6.09 -11.61 44.85
CA MET A 901 -5.38 -11.92 46.09
C MET A 901 -5.59 -13.35 46.60
N GLY A 902 -6.62 -14.02 46.07
CA GLY A 902 -6.95 -15.40 46.45
C GLY A 902 -6.27 -16.51 45.64
N ALA A 903 -5.71 -16.16 44.48
CA ALA A 903 -5.06 -17.09 43.55
C ALA A 903 -3.63 -17.44 43.99
N ALA A 904 -3.51 -18.28 44.98
CA ALA A 904 -2.25 -18.64 45.69
C ALA A 904 -1.27 -19.52 44.86
N ASN A 905 -1.46 -19.76 43.59
CA ASN A 905 -0.61 -20.66 42.81
C ASN A 905 0.37 -19.93 41.82
N GLY A 906 0.47 -18.60 41.85
CA GLY A 906 1.42 -17.81 41.05
C GLY A 906 2.74 -17.61 41.79
N ALA A 907 3.85 -17.49 41.03
CA ALA A 907 5.12 -17.05 41.58
C ALA A 907 5.07 -15.57 41.95
N ASN A 908 5.35 -15.25 43.20
CA ASN A 908 5.53 -13.86 43.63
C ASN A 908 6.83 -13.33 43.01
N ILE A 909 6.71 -12.28 42.23
CA ILE A 909 7.82 -11.60 41.52
C ILE A 909 8.03 -10.17 42.01
N PHE A 910 7.38 -9.74 43.07
CA PHE A 910 7.35 -8.35 43.53
C PHE A 910 8.77 -7.74 43.65
N ASP A 911 9.70 -8.47 44.32
CA ASP A 911 11.08 -8.01 44.52
C ASP A 911 11.92 -8.03 43.22
N LYS A 912 11.41 -8.61 42.14
CA LYS A 912 12.10 -8.71 40.85
C LYS A 912 11.61 -7.66 39.82
N VAL A 913 10.53 -6.96 40.15
CA VAL A 913 10.01 -5.90 39.28
C VAL A 913 10.92 -4.69 39.34
N VAL A 914 11.41 -4.26 38.18
CA VAL A 914 12.19 -3.03 38.07
C VAL A 914 11.21 -1.85 38.00
N ILE A 915 11.38 -0.86 38.86
CA ILE A 915 10.58 0.35 38.89
C ILE A 915 11.41 1.51 38.39
N THR A 916 10.98 2.13 37.31
CA THR A 916 11.66 3.26 36.64
C THR A 916 10.72 4.44 36.44
N LYS A 917 11.26 5.50 35.85
CA LYS A 917 10.49 6.63 35.32
C LYS A 917 10.64 6.71 33.81
N VAL A 918 9.52 6.82 33.09
CA VAL A 918 9.49 7.05 31.65
C VAL A 918 8.68 8.33 31.41
N GLY A 919 9.36 9.40 31.02
CA GLY A 919 8.77 10.74 31.06
C GLY A 919 8.31 11.11 32.47
N LYS A 920 7.04 11.48 32.61
CA LYS A 920 6.42 11.78 33.92
C LYS A 920 5.79 10.55 34.59
N TYR A 921 5.75 9.39 33.96
CA TYR A 921 5.04 8.21 34.44
C TYR A 921 5.93 7.27 35.24
N THR A 922 5.33 6.53 36.17
CA THR A 922 5.98 5.40 36.84
C THR A 922 5.87 4.16 35.95
N SER A 923 6.96 3.43 35.74
CA SER A 923 7.00 2.21 34.93
C SER A 923 7.29 1.01 35.81
N PHE A 924 6.47 -0.03 35.75
CA PHE A 924 6.73 -1.36 36.31
C PHE A 924 7.20 -2.28 35.19
N GLU A 925 8.40 -2.85 35.33
CA GLU A 925 9.07 -3.55 34.24
C GLU A 925 9.43 -4.97 34.66
N TYR A 926 9.09 -5.93 33.80
CA TYR A 926 9.41 -7.34 34.06
C TYR A 926 9.53 -8.14 32.75
N PRO A 927 10.58 -8.97 32.57
CA PRO A 927 10.71 -9.86 31.43
C PRO A 927 9.88 -11.14 31.63
N ILE A 928 9.19 -11.58 30.58
CA ILE A 928 8.48 -12.85 30.55
C ILE A 928 8.89 -13.71 29.35
N VAL A 929 8.71 -15.02 29.48
CA VAL A 929 8.83 -15.96 28.37
C VAL A 929 7.54 -16.75 28.28
N VAL A 930 6.96 -16.82 27.06
CA VAL A 930 5.77 -17.62 26.78
C VAL A 930 6.11 -18.64 25.71
N ASN A 931 6.22 -19.90 26.08
CA ASN A 931 6.55 -20.96 25.14
C ASN A 931 5.37 -21.26 24.19
N PRO A 932 5.61 -21.91 23.04
CA PRO A 932 4.52 -22.39 22.20
C PRO A 932 3.49 -23.21 22.99
N GLN A 933 2.19 -22.95 22.72
CA GLN A 933 1.04 -23.51 23.41
C GLN A 933 0.95 -23.17 24.92
N GLU A 934 1.72 -22.20 25.37
CA GLU A 934 1.67 -21.73 26.74
C GLU A 934 0.81 -20.48 26.87
N LYS A 935 0.16 -20.35 28.02
CA LYS A 935 -0.56 -19.15 28.45
C LYS A 935 0.03 -18.67 29.77
N VAL A 936 0.39 -17.40 29.83
CA VAL A 936 1.02 -16.75 30.98
C VAL A 936 0.22 -15.52 31.35
N SER A 937 -0.07 -15.35 32.64
CA SER A 937 -0.64 -14.12 33.20
C SER A 937 0.41 -13.40 34.05
N LEU A 938 0.63 -12.12 33.77
CA LEU A 938 1.45 -11.21 34.56
C LEU A 938 0.51 -10.23 35.26
N ILE A 939 0.55 -10.20 36.60
CA ILE A 939 -0.40 -9.45 37.42
C ILE A 939 0.37 -8.40 38.22
N PHE A 940 -0.13 -7.14 38.18
CA PHE A 940 0.35 -6.05 39.01
C PHE A 940 -0.79 -5.49 39.85
N SER A 941 -0.55 -5.33 41.15
CA SER A 941 -1.42 -4.58 42.06
C SER A 941 -0.68 -3.36 42.55
N TYR A 942 -1.31 -2.20 42.50
CA TYR A 942 -0.68 -0.95 42.91
C TYR A 942 -1.70 0.07 43.41
N ASP A 943 -1.28 0.90 44.37
CA ASP A 943 -2.06 2.00 44.82
C ASP A 943 -1.90 3.20 43.87
N LEU A 944 -2.99 3.80 43.46
CA LEU A 944 -3.02 5.01 42.64
C LEU A 944 -2.57 6.23 43.45
N PRO A 945 -2.07 7.29 42.82
CA PRO A 945 -1.62 8.49 43.54
C PRO A 945 -2.75 9.18 44.29
N ALA A 946 -2.41 9.89 45.34
CA ALA A 946 -3.34 10.58 46.24
C ALA A 946 -4.26 11.59 45.50
N SER A 947 -3.82 12.14 44.38
CA SER A 947 -4.62 13.03 43.52
C SER A 947 -5.88 12.35 42.94
N LEU A 948 -5.86 11.03 42.85
CA LEU A 948 -6.97 10.23 42.37
C LEU A 948 -7.85 9.66 43.47
N SER A 949 -7.48 9.84 44.75
CA SER A 949 -8.25 9.30 45.86
C SER A 949 -9.68 9.78 45.85
N ALA A 950 -10.60 8.87 46.17
CA ALA A 950 -12.00 9.15 46.31
C ALA A 950 -12.26 9.93 47.61
N THR A 951 -12.79 11.10 47.49
CA THR A 951 -13.20 11.94 48.63
C THR A 951 -14.64 12.40 48.43
N LYS A 952 -15.24 13.04 49.44
CA LYS A 952 -16.59 13.64 49.31
C LYS A 952 -16.64 14.71 48.21
N ASP A 953 -15.52 15.37 47.97
CA ASP A 953 -15.42 16.45 46.99
C ASP A 953 -14.91 15.93 45.62
N ASN A 954 -14.22 14.78 45.59
CA ASN A 954 -13.75 14.13 44.38
C ASN A 954 -14.58 12.87 44.10
N ASN A 955 -15.64 13.03 43.32
CA ASN A 955 -16.58 12.00 42.93
C ASN A 955 -16.50 11.64 41.44
N LYS A 956 -15.34 11.87 40.83
CA LYS A 956 -15.04 11.62 39.43
C LYS A 956 -13.87 10.64 39.32
N TYR A 957 -13.95 9.74 38.37
CA TYR A 957 -12.79 8.95 37.92
C TYR A 957 -12.62 9.12 36.42
N SER A 958 -11.39 9.29 35.99
CA SER A 958 -11.02 9.36 34.57
C SER A 958 -9.77 8.53 34.32
N LEU A 959 -9.74 7.79 33.22
CA LEU A 959 -8.62 6.96 32.78
C LEU A 959 -8.27 7.29 31.33
N ILE A 960 -6.97 7.44 31.06
CA ILE A 960 -6.42 7.39 29.72
C ILE A 960 -5.66 6.06 29.57
N TRP A 961 -6.18 5.17 28.74
CA TRP A 961 -5.50 3.91 28.40
C TRP A 961 -4.91 4.05 27.01
N GLN A 962 -3.60 4.28 26.97
CA GLN A 962 -2.86 4.51 25.73
C GLN A 962 -2.61 3.16 25.02
N LYS A 963 -2.85 3.13 23.69
CA LYS A 963 -2.56 2.00 22.84
C LYS A 963 -1.10 1.99 22.40
N GLN A 964 -0.45 0.83 22.43
CA GLN A 964 0.88 0.65 21.86
C GLN A 964 0.79 0.63 20.31
N PRO A 965 1.67 1.38 19.59
CA PRO A 965 1.83 1.20 18.14
C PRO A 965 2.20 -0.25 17.77
N GLY A 966 1.77 -0.70 16.59
CA GLY A 966 2.08 -2.06 16.10
C GLY A 966 1.22 -3.18 16.67
N THR A 967 0.28 -2.89 17.59
CA THR A 967 -0.70 -3.85 18.10
C THR A 967 -2.06 -3.68 17.41
N GLN A 968 -2.86 -4.74 17.34
CA GLN A 968 -4.21 -4.71 16.80
C GLN A 968 -5.08 -5.76 17.50
N ASN A 969 -6.34 -5.40 17.79
CA ASN A 969 -7.36 -6.30 18.35
C ASN A 969 -7.01 -6.91 19.72
N ASP A 970 -6.16 -6.26 20.51
CA ASP A 970 -5.90 -6.68 21.89
C ASP A 970 -7.19 -6.57 22.71
N ALA A 971 -7.66 -7.68 23.27
CA ALA A 971 -8.88 -7.71 24.04
C ALA A 971 -8.69 -6.98 25.37
N ILE A 972 -9.62 -6.10 25.72
CA ILE A 972 -9.57 -5.35 26.98
C ILE A 972 -10.87 -5.53 27.77
N ARG A 973 -10.68 -5.57 29.09
CA ARG A 973 -11.75 -5.49 30.08
C ARG A 973 -11.37 -4.47 31.12
N PHE A 974 -12.19 -3.44 31.26
CA PHE A 974 -12.04 -2.45 32.32
C PHE A 974 -13.19 -2.58 33.32
N MET A 975 -12.89 -2.54 34.60
CA MET A 975 -13.85 -2.54 35.70
C MET A 975 -13.53 -1.42 36.69
N PHE A 976 -14.57 -0.72 37.12
CA PHE A 976 -14.46 0.26 38.20
C PHE A 976 -15.53 -0.02 39.25
N ALA A 977 -15.08 -0.32 40.47
CA ALA A 977 -15.98 -0.43 41.62
C ALA A 977 -16.00 0.90 42.39
N SER A 978 -17.16 1.54 42.43
CA SER A 978 -17.26 2.83 43.08
C SER A 978 -17.06 2.72 44.60
N PRO A 979 -16.34 3.66 45.19
CA PRO A 979 -16.09 3.66 46.63
C PRO A 979 -17.38 3.90 47.44
N PHE A 980 -17.38 3.38 48.67
CA PHE A 980 -18.45 3.62 49.67
C PHE A 980 -19.86 3.19 49.24
N GLY A 981 -19.99 2.28 48.24
CA GLY A 981 -21.26 1.82 47.72
C GLY A 981 -22.07 2.87 46.98
N THR A 982 -21.44 3.92 46.51
CA THR A 982 -22.05 5.00 45.71
C THR A 982 -22.48 4.47 44.32
N LYS A 983 -23.49 5.13 43.72
CA LYS A 983 -23.96 4.77 42.38
C LYS A 983 -23.14 5.43 41.31
N ILE A 984 -22.86 4.69 40.26
CA ILE A 984 -22.14 5.18 39.07
C ILE A 984 -23.13 5.86 38.12
N ASN A 985 -22.76 7.03 37.65
CA ASN A 985 -23.56 7.85 36.74
C ASN A 985 -22.74 8.22 35.50
N GLN A 986 -23.43 8.31 34.37
CA GLN A 986 -22.91 8.82 33.09
C GLN A 986 -21.53 8.28 32.70
N PRO A 987 -21.32 6.94 32.66
CA PRO A 987 -20.04 6.41 32.21
C PRO A 987 -19.85 6.64 30.69
N VAL A 988 -18.64 7.03 30.33
CA VAL A 988 -18.20 7.17 28.94
C VAL A 988 -16.90 6.37 28.78
N PRO A 989 -16.83 5.44 27.83
CA PRO A 989 -17.87 4.96 26.89
C PRO A 989 -19.06 4.29 27.63
N ALA A 990 -20.15 4.08 26.93
CA ALA A 990 -21.27 3.33 27.48
C ALA A 990 -20.87 1.87 27.73
N GLY A 991 -21.15 1.36 28.91
CA GLY A 991 -20.84 0.00 29.34
C GLY A 991 -21.95 -0.55 30.24
N VAL A 992 -21.69 -1.68 30.89
CA VAL A 992 -22.63 -2.30 31.83
C VAL A 992 -22.40 -1.74 33.24
N VAL A 993 -23.48 -1.29 33.88
CA VAL A 993 -23.42 -0.88 35.27
C VAL A 993 -24.31 -1.81 36.08
N THR A 994 -23.72 -2.54 37.02
CA THR A 994 -24.41 -3.44 37.92
C THR A 994 -24.08 -3.01 39.36
N ASP A 995 -25.11 -2.61 40.13
CA ASP A 995 -24.96 -2.03 41.49
C ASP A 995 -23.97 -0.86 41.48
N ASN A 996 -22.78 -1.05 42.04
CA ASN A 996 -21.72 -0.05 42.17
C ASN A 996 -20.49 -0.39 41.29
N VAL A 997 -20.64 -1.32 40.31
CA VAL A 997 -19.55 -1.71 39.40
C VAL A 997 -19.90 -1.32 37.96
N TYR A 998 -18.99 -0.60 37.31
CA TYR A 998 -19.00 -0.36 35.88
C TYR A 998 -18.05 -1.32 35.19
N GLU A 999 -18.51 -1.96 34.12
CA GLU A 999 -17.72 -2.84 33.28
C GLU A 999 -17.76 -2.39 31.80
N TYR A 1000 -16.59 -2.33 31.18
CA TYR A 1000 -16.45 -2.08 29.76
C TYR A 1000 -15.55 -3.14 29.11
N LYS A 1001 -16.03 -3.76 28.04
CA LYS A 1001 -15.30 -4.75 27.24
C LYS A 1001 -15.19 -4.26 25.81
N SER A 1002 -14.01 -4.35 25.23
CA SER A 1002 -13.72 -3.92 23.86
C SER A 1002 -12.44 -4.56 23.35
N VAL A 1003 -11.97 -4.05 22.21
CA VAL A 1003 -10.60 -4.22 21.71
C VAL A 1003 -9.90 -2.86 21.68
N LEU A 1004 -8.60 -2.85 21.99
CA LEU A 1004 -7.81 -1.62 22.05
C LEU A 1004 -7.18 -1.32 20.69
N ASN A 1005 -7.96 -0.77 19.76
CA ASN A 1005 -7.48 -0.37 18.44
C ASN A 1005 -7.09 1.11 18.35
N SER A 1006 -7.44 1.92 19.32
CA SER A 1006 -7.02 3.32 19.49
C SER A 1006 -6.94 3.65 20.98
N ASP A 1007 -6.45 4.82 21.33
CA ASP A 1007 -6.41 5.27 22.72
C ASP A 1007 -7.83 5.33 23.33
N LEU A 1008 -7.99 4.72 24.49
CA LEU A 1008 -9.28 4.68 25.20
C LEU A 1008 -9.29 5.75 26.30
N ARG A 1009 -10.35 6.55 26.34
CA ARG A 1009 -10.63 7.46 27.42
C ARG A 1009 -11.90 7.02 28.15
N VAL A 1010 -11.77 6.79 29.45
CA VAL A 1010 -12.91 6.46 30.32
C VAL A 1010 -13.16 7.60 31.27
N GLY A 1011 -14.42 7.95 31.43
CA GLY A 1011 -14.85 8.95 32.41
C GLY A 1011 -16.16 8.52 33.09
N LEU A 1012 -16.26 8.68 34.38
CA LEU A 1012 -17.48 8.37 35.11
C LEU A 1012 -17.58 9.24 36.39
N TYR A 1013 -18.80 9.43 36.85
CA TYR A 1013 -19.11 10.06 38.15
C TYR A 1013 -19.76 9.04 39.06
N TYR A 1014 -19.55 9.18 40.36
CA TYR A 1014 -20.19 8.35 41.37
C TYR A 1014 -20.70 9.21 42.52
N LYS A 1015 -21.96 8.92 42.93
CA LYS A 1015 -22.63 9.67 43.98
C LYS A 1015 -23.42 8.72 44.89
#